data_67fb4f93a2bbea278a1332f3b36ece37
#
_entry.id   67fb4f93a2bbea278a1332f3b36ece37
#
_cell.length_a   1.000
_cell.length_b   1.000
_cell.length_c   1.000
_cell.angle_alpha   90.00
_cell.angle_beta   90.00
_cell.angle_gamma   90.00
#
_symmetry.space_group_name_H-M   'P 1'
#
loop_
_entity.id
_entity.type
_entity.pdbx_description
1 polymer ?
#
loop_
_entity_poly.entity_id
_entity_poly.type
_entity_poly.pdbx_seq_one_letter_code
_entity_poly.pdbx_strand_id
1 'polypeptide(L)'
;MNTGKRWAVTLGVVTQLLLTSSLVVAAGGAAKPSAPAVAQAKLALRDGWMIETSAKVEAKGEVISTPAFVPKEWLAAAVPTTVVSALVKNNKLPDPYFGMNLRQFPGVSYPIGENFSRIPMQTDSPYAVSWWYRKQFAVPASYKGKIVWLNFKGINYRATIWLNGRQIANSDDVAGAWRTYEFNVTDAVKPGGENVLAVEVWAPTEHDLAITFVDWNPAPPDKNMGLWREVYLTASGPVALRYPTVVSKLNSPANDRAELTVTALVTNGTNLPVKGKLKGQIEAVKFEQEVELAPNQALDVTFTPDKFPQLVLSNPRLWWPAQMGKPDLHSLTMEFEAGGGVSDRSESQFGIREITSDLNAIGGRVFHVNGKNILIRGGGWTTDLMLRENSQRLQDEFRYVRDMGLNTIRLEGKLETQEFFDLADRQGILVMAGWCCCDSWERWAEWKPADLEIAKQSLRDQIYRLRSHPSLLMWLNGSDNPPPAEVEQAYLDIEKQLLWPNPVVSSATGKTTTVTGQSGVKMTGPYEYIAPSYWELDTPAGQPGRKQCADGGCGGAFGFNTETSMGPAVPPVESIRAMVGKDHLWPVDDVWNFHAGGGEFKTIGVFSDALANRYGKSDNVEDFAFKSQLQTYEGVRAMYEAFSRNKYRSTGVIQWMLNNAWPSMIWHLYDYYLRPGGGYFGAKRAMEALHPAYGYDDHSIWVVSSQYQDVKGLKLSTKVYNLDLTEKFSHQDSVDAPADSSAKILTLPDVEGLSPVYFVALRLEDSGGKWYVTPTASYADYTALEQLPKVKLKVTSRTERPGEDSVTHVTLENPSKSLAFFVRLKVNKGLKGDEILPVVWEDNYISLMPGEKREVTATYRTSELGGEKASVEISGWNCKSQ
;
A
#
# COMPACT_ATOMS: atom_id res chain seq x y z
N MET A 1 46.64 -51.60 55.56
CA MET A 1 46.06 -52.97 55.56
C MET A 1 44.63 -52.85 55.18
N ASN A 2 44.26 -53.62 54.23
CA ASN A 2 42.92 -53.90 53.69
C ASN A 2 42.14 -52.84 52.92
N THR A 3 42.21 -53.11 51.72
CA THR A 3 41.46 -52.82 50.55
C THR A 3 40.02 -53.30 50.57
N GLY A 4 39.07 -52.50 50.15
CA GLY A 4 37.68 -52.88 49.91
C GLY A 4 37.17 -52.27 48.64
N LYS A 5 37.14 -53.04 47.57
CA LYS A 5 36.47 -52.67 46.27
C LYS A 5 34.96 -52.71 46.44
N ARG A 6 34.24 -51.68 46.01
CA ARG A 6 32.81 -51.77 45.81
C ARG A 6 32.50 -51.55 44.31
N TRP A 7 31.79 -52.44 43.72
CA TRP A 7 31.23 -52.49 42.42
C TRP A 7 29.98 -51.53 42.36
N ALA A 8 29.91 -50.65 41.43
CA ALA A 8 28.71 -49.88 41.17
C ALA A 8 28.01 -50.47 39.95
N VAL A 9 26.76 -50.85 40.13
CA VAL A 9 25.83 -51.28 39.08
C VAL A 9 25.28 -50.05 38.43
N THR A 10 25.51 -49.94 37.13
CA THR A 10 24.94 -48.82 36.32
C THR A 10 23.55 -49.23 35.81
N LEU A 11 22.50 -48.61 36.34
CA LEU A 11 21.15 -48.66 35.75
C LEU A 11 21.11 -47.66 34.58
N GLY A 12 20.94 -48.18 33.38
CA GLY A 12 20.66 -47.36 32.22
C GLY A 12 19.20 -46.88 32.22
N VAL A 13 19.00 -45.59 32.36
CA VAL A 13 17.72 -44.93 32.08
C VAL A 13 17.72 -44.51 30.62
N VAL A 14 16.89 -45.16 29.81
CA VAL A 14 16.59 -44.75 28.44
C VAL A 14 15.65 -43.55 28.52
N THR A 15 16.17 -42.38 28.33
CA THR A 15 15.33 -41.16 28.15
C THR A 15 14.96 -41.06 26.70
N GLN A 16 13.69 -41.33 26.37
CA GLN A 16 13.10 -40.94 25.07
C GLN A 16 13.08 -39.42 24.97
N LEU A 17 13.93 -38.87 24.10
CA LEU A 17 13.80 -37.48 23.64
C LEU A 17 12.60 -37.40 22.67
N LEU A 18 11.50 -36.87 23.16
CA LEU A 18 10.44 -36.29 22.32
C LEU A 18 10.98 -35.02 21.71
N LEU A 19 11.37 -35.08 20.45
CA LEU A 19 11.63 -33.90 19.60
C LEU A 19 10.30 -33.26 19.29
N THR A 20 9.88 -32.31 20.11
CA THR A 20 8.88 -31.31 19.69
C THR A 20 9.59 -30.31 18.80
N SER A 21 9.40 -30.43 17.51
CA SER A 21 9.79 -29.40 16.53
C SER A 21 8.87 -28.21 16.68
N SER A 22 9.16 -27.34 17.62
CA SER A 22 8.62 -25.98 17.63
C SER A 22 9.25 -25.25 16.46
N LEU A 23 8.49 -25.01 15.41
CA LEU A 23 8.83 -23.99 14.40
C LEU A 23 8.82 -22.63 15.12
N VAL A 24 9.97 -22.25 15.61
CA VAL A 24 10.26 -20.87 15.96
C VAL A 24 10.27 -20.13 14.62
N VAL A 25 9.18 -19.42 14.31
CA VAL A 25 9.24 -18.33 13.36
C VAL A 25 10.24 -17.35 13.98
N ALA A 26 11.48 -17.42 13.55
CA ALA A 26 12.48 -16.46 13.91
C ALA A 26 11.92 -15.09 13.50
N ALA A 27 11.55 -14.29 14.50
CA ALA A 27 11.44 -12.86 14.32
C ALA A 27 12.77 -12.45 13.69
N GLY A 28 12.73 -12.12 12.40
CA GLY A 28 13.91 -11.73 11.67
C GLY A 28 14.51 -10.56 12.42
N GLY A 29 15.65 -10.82 13.08
CA GLY A 29 16.42 -9.78 13.70
C GLY A 29 16.63 -8.72 12.63
N ALA A 30 16.15 -7.50 12.89
CA ALA A 30 16.38 -6.35 12.06
C ALA A 30 17.90 -6.31 11.83
N ALA A 31 18.32 -6.55 10.59
CA ALA A 31 19.69 -6.32 10.21
C ALA A 31 19.97 -4.89 10.64
N LYS A 32 21.02 -4.69 11.45
CA LYS A 32 21.51 -3.33 11.77
C LYS A 32 21.54 -2.59 10.44
N PRO A 33 20.92 -1.40 10.36
CA PRO A 33 21.01 -0.61 9.15
C PRO A 33 22.50 -0.50 8.82
N SER A 34 22.90 -1.00 7.67
CA SER A 34 24.23 -0.74 7.13
C SER A 34 24.42 0.77 7.18
N ALA A 35 25.58 1.23 7.62
CA ALA A 35 25.89 2.65 7.65
C ALA A 35 25.44 3.25 6.31
N PRO A 36 24.73 4.40 6.31
CA PRO A 36 24.25 4.99 5.08
C PRO A 36 25.44 5.15 4.15
N ALA A 37 25.31 4.56 2.95
CA ALA A 37 26.25 4.78 1.88
C ALA A 37 26.52 6.28 1.80
N VAL A 38 27.73 6.71 1.51
CA VAL A 38 28.08 8.13 1.38
C VAL A 38 27.29 8.68 0.19
N ALA A 39 26.02 8.96 0.44
CA ALA A 39 25.16 9.61 -0.53
C ALA A 39 25.82 10.96 -0.88
N GLN A 40 25.70 11.34 -2.14
CA GLN A 40 26.04 12.69 -2.61
C GLN A 40 25.59 13.71 -1.56
N ALA A 41 26.45 14.59 -1.09
CA ALA A 41 26.13 15.50 0.01
C ALA A 41 24.95 16.40 -0.39
N LYS A 42 23.77 15.98 0.03
CA LYS A 42 22.48 16.60 -0.26
C LYS A 42 22.19 17.66 0.81
N LEU A 43 22.03 18.90 0.40
CA LEU A 43 21.53 19.97 1.28
C LEU A 43 20.01 20.02 1.19
N ALA A 44 19.33 19.31 2.09
CA ALA A 44 17.87 19.32 2.15
C ALA A 44 17.34 20.69 2.63
N LEU A 45 16.35 21.23 1.95
CA LEU A 45 15.66 22.46 2.33
C LEU A 45 14.31 22.13 2.97
N ARG A 46 14.32 21.53 4.15
CA ARG A 46 13.10 21.01 4.79
C ARG A 46 12.41 22.05 5.68
N ASP A 47 13.07 22.53 6.72
CA ASP A 47 12.48 23.42 7.71
C ASP A 47 12.81 24.88 7.44
N GLY A 48 12.10 25.80 8.12
CA GLY A 48 12.37 27.25 8.07
C GLY A 48 11.88 27.93 6.79
N TRP A 49 10.92 27.34 6.12
CA TRP A 49 10.12 28.01 5.08
C TRP A 49 9.08 28.93 5.69
N MET A 50 8.68 29.92 4.92
CA MET A 50 7.58 30.81 5.23
C MET A 50 6.68 30.94 4.01
N ILE A 51 5.38 30.99 4.21
CA ILE A 51 4.38 31.12 3.14
C ILE A 51 3.44 32.30 3.37
N GLU A 52 3.00 32.92 2.30
CA GLU A 52 1.93 33.94 2.29
C GLU A 52 1.29 34.00 0.90
N THR A 53 0.01 34.39 0.87
CA THR A 53 -0.72 34.64 -0.38
C THR A 53 -0.18 35.85 -1.13
N SER A 54 -0.08 35.76 -2.46
CA SER A 54 0.34 36.89 -3.30
C SER A 54 -0.61 38.10 -3.19
N ALA A 55 -1.87 37.87 -2.83
CA ALA A 55 -2.84 38.95 -2.62
C ALA A 55 -2.45 39.94 -1.50
N LYS A 56 -1.53 39.56 -0.60
CA LYS A 56 -1.02 40.40 0.48
C LYS A 56 0.43 40.85 0.28
N VAL A 57 1.07 40.47 -0.84
CA VAL A 57 2.49 40.71 -1.08
C VAL A 57 2.68 41.53 -2.33
N GLU A 58 2.94 42.84 -2.21
CA GLU A 58 3.16 43.73 -3.34
C GLU A 58 4.52 43.54 -4.00
N ALA A 59 5.50 43.04 -3.26
CA ALA A 59 6.85 42.79 -3.75
C ALA A 59 6.88 41.66 -4.78
N LYS A 60 7.74 41.83 -5.81
CA LYS A 60 7.98 40.79 -6.82
C LYS A 60 9.09 39.81 -6.41
N GLY A 61 9.19 38.72 -7.12
CA GLY A 61 10.10 37.63 -6.82
C GLY A 61 11.57 38.04 -6.73
N GLU A 62 12.01 39.01 -7.56
CA GLU A 62 13.35 39.56 -7.49
C GLU A 62 13.68 40.21 -6.15
N VAL A 63 12.69 40.80 -5.47
CA VAL A 63 12.84 41.41 -4.15
C VAL A 63 12.66 40.36 -3.05
N ILE A 64 11.59 39.55 -3.14
CA ILE A 64 11.24 38.51 -2.15
C ILE A 64 12.39 37.51 -1.94
N SER A 65 13.12 37.18 -3.03
CA SER A 65 14.24 36.27 -3.01
C SER A 65 15.56 36.86 -2.57
N THR A 66 15.55 37.99 -1.83
CA THR A 66 16.76 38.63 -1.32
C THR A 66 16.74 38.71 0.22
N PRO A 67 17.89 38.82 0.87
CA PRO A 67 17.99 39.05 2.31
C PRO A 67 17.38 40.38 2.78
N ALA A 68 17.25 41.36 1.90
CA ALA A 68 16.69 42.68 2.20
C ALA A 68 15.16 42.63 2.40
N PHE A 69 14.49 41.63 1.85
CA PHE A 69 13.07 41.43 2.07
C PHE A 69 12.83 40.74 3.43
N VAL A 70 12.09 41.43 4.30
CA VAL A 70 11.69 40.88 5.61
C VAL A 70 10.22 40.45 5.56
N PRO A 71 9.94 39.14 5.64
CA PRO A 71 8.57 38.65 5.68
C PRO A 71 7.85 39.18 6.93
N LYS A 72 6.71 39.84 6.73
CA LYS A 72 5.84 40.30 7.83
C LYS A 72 4.61 39.42 7.87
N GLU A 73 4.33 38.83 9.04
CA GLU A 73 3.15 37.98 9.28
C GLU A 73 3.05 36.71 8.39
N TRP A 74 4.13 36.34 7.69
CA TRP A 74 4.18 35.11 6.94
C TRP A 74 4.13 33.90 7.86
N LEU A 75 3.44 32.87 7.42
CA LEU A 75 3.25 31.65 8.20
C LEU A 75 4.46 30.72 8.05
N ALA A 76 4.85 30.12 9.18
CA ALA A 76 5.93 29.11 9.16
C ALA A 76 5.49 27.84 8.44
N ALA A 77 6.39 27.27 7.64
CA ALA A 77 6.16 26.04 6.94
C ALA A 77 7.39 25.11 6.93
N ALA A 78 7.18 23.86 6.66
CA ALA A 78 8.22 22.90 6.34
C ALA A 78 7.85 22.26 4.98
N VAL A 79 8.82 22.01 4.13
CA VAL A 79 8.62 21.37 2.83
C VAL A 79 9.13 19.92 2.93
N PRO A 80 8.34 18.92 2.48
CA PRO A 80 7.08 19.01 1.68
C PRO A 80 5.88 19.56 2.44
N THR A 81 5.06 20.37 1.75
CA THR A 81 3.74 20.79 2.25
C THR A 81 2.91 21.44 1.16
N THR A 82 1.58 21.37 1.30
CA THR A 82 0.62 22.16 0.54
C THR A 82 0.24 23.42 1.32
N VAL A 83 -0.43 24.37 0.67
CA VAL A 83 -0.89 25.60 1.33
C VAL A 83 -1.88 25.29 2.46
N VAL A 84 -2.92 24.49 2.16
CA VAL A 84 -3.92 24.11 3.17
C VAL A 84 -3.29 23.34 4.32
N SER A 85 -2.38 22.42 4.03
CA SER A 85 -1.65 21.68 5.06
C SER A 85 -0.88 22.62 6.03
N ALA A 86 -0.22 23.64 5.47
CA ALA A 86 0.47 24.65 6.27
C ALA A 86 -0.50 25.54 7.06
N LEU A 87 -1.65 25.92 6.51
CA LEU A 87 -2.68 26.68 7.20
C LEU A 87 -3.26 25.91 8.40
N VAL A 88 -3.56 24.62 8.22
CA VAL A 88 -4.01 23.75 9.32
C VAL A 88 -2.94 23.64 10.42
N LYS A 89 -1.68 23.42 10.03
CA LYS A 89 -0.56 23.33 11.00
C LYS A 89 -0.36 24.62 11.81
N ASN A 90 -0.68 25.78 11.23
CA ASN A 90 -0.62 27.07 11.91
C ASN A 90 -1.94 27.45 12.60
N ASN A 91 -2.88 26.53 12.77
CA ASN A 91 -4.19 26.76 13.40
C ASN A 91 -5.01 27.90 12.74
N LYS A 92 -4.81 28.13 11.43
CA LYS A 92 -5.61 29.07 10.63
C LYS A 92 -6.88 28.43 10.11
N LEU A 93 -6.90 27.10 10.01
CA LEU A 93 -8.03 26.26 9.65
C LEU A 93 -8.18 25.16 10.69
N PRO A 94 -9.41 24.68 10.96
CA PRO A 94 -9.65 23.58 11.90
C PRO A 94 -9.09 22.27 11.34
N ASP A 95 -9.11 21.20 12.17
CA ASP A 95 -8.77 19.86 11.71
C ASP A 95 -9.75 19.41 10.58
N PRO A 96 -9.30 19.21 9.35
CA PRO A 96 -10.16 18.86 8.23
C PRO A 96 -10.77 17.46 8.36
N TYR A 97 -10.25 16.62 9.23
CA TYR A 97 -10.61 15.22 9.37
C TYR A 97 -11.70 14.95 10.38
N PHE A 98 -12.12 15.96 11.10
CA PHE A 98 -13.16 15.85 12.12
C PHE A 98 -14.51 16.36 11.61
N GLY A 99 -15.52 15.50 11.62
CA GLY A 99 -16.91 15.84 11.31
C GLY A 99 -17.06 16.55 9.97
N MET A 100 -17.70 17.69 9.98
CA MET A 100 -17.96 18.51 8.79
C MET A 100 -16.95 19.66 8.59
N ASN A 101 -15.83 19.67 9.30
CA ASN A 101 -14.89 20.80 9.27
C ASN A 101 -14.39 21.12 7.86
N LEU A 102 -14.07 20.11 7.04
CA LEU A 102 -13.59 20.33 5.68
C LEU A 102 -14.60 21.12 4.83
N ARG A 103 -15.90 20.93 5.03
CA ARG A 103 -16.96 21.66 4.32
C ARG A 103 -17.06 23.15 4.68
N GLN A 104 -16.43 23.54 5.80
CA GLN A 104 -16.41 24.92 6.27
C GLN A 104 -15.19 25.70 5.74
N PHE A 105 -14.28 25.04 5.00
CA PHE A 105 -13.12 25.71 4.45
C PHE A 105 -13.53 26.69 3.36
N PRO A 106 -12.88 27.85 3.24
CA PRO A 106 -13.20 28.82 2.21
C PRO A 106 -12.86 28.27 0.83
N GLY A 107 -13.65 28.66 -0.18
CA GLY A 107 -13.40 28.39 -1.57
C GLY A 107 -13.80 26.98 -2.04
N VAL A 108 -14.62 26.27 -1.27
CA VAL A 108 -15.13 24.96 -1.67
C VAL A 108 -16.60 24.75 -1.34
N SER A 109 -17.19 23.84 -2.09
CA SER A 109 -18.47 23.23 -1.78
C SER A 109 -18.32 21.73 -1.91
N TYR A 110 -18.64 20.98 -0.86
CA TYR A 110 -18.66 19.51 -0.86
C TYR A 110 -20.09 19.04 -0.55
N PRO A 111 -21.00 19.02 -1.53
CA PRO A 111 -22.35 18.48 -1.33
C PRO A 111 -22.26 17.00 -0.97
N ILE A 112 -23.04 16.55 0.00
CA ILE A 112 -23.11 15.14 0.37
C ILE A 112 -23.71 14.36 -0.79
N GLY A 113 -23.05 13.26 -1.18
CA GLY A 113 -23.51 12.41 -2.26
C GLY A 113 -23.20 12.92 -3.67
N GLU A 114 -22.43 13.99 -3.82
CA GLU A 114 -21.97 14.46 -5.14
C GLU A 114 -20.59 13.88 -5.48
N ASN A 115 -20.28 13.84 -6.78
CA ASN A 115 -18.96 13.46 -7.27
C ASN A 115 -17.94 14.56 -6.94
N PHE A 116 -16.79 14.20 -6.38
CA PHE A 116 -15.77 15.14 -5.94
C PHE A 116 -14.66 15.39 -6.96
N SER A 117 -14.68 14.70 -8.10
CA SER A 117 -13.70 14.93 -9.16
C SER A 117 -13.99 16.23 -9.91
N ARG A 118 -12.92 16.89 -10.40
CA ARG A 118 -12.98 18.05 -11.27
C ARG A 118 -13.87 19.21 -10.78
N ILE A 119 -14.09 19.35 -9.47
CA ILE A 119 -14.81 20.51 -8.94
C ILE A 119 -13.99 21.77 -9.25
N PRO A 120 -14.54 22.76 -10.00
CA PRO A 120 -13.80 23.98 -10.31
C PRO A 120 -13.50 24.78 -9.05
N MET A 121 -12.35 25.45 -9.03
CA MET A 121 -12.05 26.39 -7.95
C MET A 121 -12.91 27.64 -8.12
N GLN A 122 -13.59 28.07 -7.07
CA GLN A 122 -14.39 29.29 -7.06
C GLN A 122 -13.48 30.51 -7.28
N THR A 123 -13.93 31.49 -8.06
CA THR A 123 -13.12 32.68 -8.44
C THR A 123 -12.77 33.57 -7.24
N ASP A 124 -13.55 33.55 -6.19
CA ASP A 124 -13.33 34.26 -4.91
C ASP A 124 -12.57 33.39 -3.87
N SER A 125 -12.16 32.19 -4.25
CA SER A 125 -11.37 31.33 -3.40
C SER A 125 -10.03 31.98 -3.03
N PRO A 126 -9.58 31.93 -1.77
CA PRO A 126 -8.25 32.41 -1.38
C PRO A 126 -7.11 31.62 -2.03
N TYR A 127 -7.43 30.51 -2.68
CA TYR A 127 -6.49 29.66 -3.43
C TYR A 127 -6.53 29.89 -4.94
N ALA A 128 -7.41 30.78 -5.44
CA ALA A 128 -7.46 31.16 -6.85
C ALA A 128 -6.30 32.10 -7.24
N VAL A 129 -5.54 32.58 -6.28
CA VAL A 129 -4.32 33.36 -6.45
C VAL A 129 -3.09 32.54 -6.09
N SER A 130 -1.91 32.98 -6.57
CA SER A 130 -0.65 32.31 -6.22
C SER A 130 -0.28 32.47 -4.76
N TRP A 131 0.57 31.55 -4.29
CA TRP A 131 1.14 31.59 -2.96
C TRP A 131 2.67 31.55 -3.03
N TRP A 132 3.30 32.37 -2.19
CA TRP A 132 4.74 32.43 -2.04
C TRP A 132 5.22 31.41 -1.03
N TYR A 133 6.30 30.70 -1.38
CA TYR A 133 7.15 29.89 -0.49
C TYR A 133 8.53 30.55 -0.47
N ARG A 134 8.99 30.99 0.71
CA ARG A 134 10.29 31.65 0.86
C ARG A 134 11.14 30.95 1.91
N LYS A 135 12.41 30.74 1.59
CA LYS A 135 13.39 30.14 2.53
C LYS A 135 14.74 30.86 2.43
N GLN A 136 15.28 31.22 3.59
CA GLN A 136 16.67 31.66 3.74
C GLN A 136 17.51 30.48 4.26
N PHE A 137 18.70 30.26 3.69
CA PHE A 137 19.52 29.10 3.97
C PHE A 137 20.99 29.36 3.63
N ALA A 138 21.89 28.67 4.33
CA ALA A 138 23.32 28.70 4.04
C ALA A 138 23.69 27.55 3.08
N VAL A 139 24.56 27.83 2.11
CA VAL A 139 25.13 26.82 1.22
C VAL A 139 26.55 26.50 1.68
N PRO A 140 26.94 25.21 1.82
CA PRO A 140 28.27 24.82 2.26
C PRO A 140 29.38 25.43 1.40
N ALA A 141 30.47 25.89 2.03
CA ALA A 141 31.64 26.39 1.33
C ALA A 141 32.29 25.34 0.40
N SER A 142 32.09 24.05 0.69
CA SER A 142 32.56 22.94 -0.15
C SER A 142 31.90 22.86 -1.52
N TYR A 143 30.84 23.64 -1.77
CA TYR A 143 30.20 23.77 -3.08
C TYR A 143 30.90 24.77 -4.00
N LYS A 144 31.87 25.57 -3.47
CA LYS A 144 32.66 26.51 -4.26
C LYS A 144 33.44 25.79 -5.37
N GLY A 145 33.30 26.28 -6.60
CA GLY A 145 33.96 25.71 -7.78
C GLY A 145 33.33 24.42 -8.31
N LYS A 146 32.19 24.05 -7.82
CA LYS A 146 31.36 22.93 -8.31
C LYS A 146 30.14 23.44 -9.08
N ILE A 147 29.56 22.57 -9.89
CA ILE A 147 28.23 22.79 -10.46
C ILE A 147 27.21 22.52 -9.37
N VAL A 148 26.32 23.47 -9.12
CA VAL A 148 25.29 23.38 -8.07
C VAL A 148 23.93 23.20 -8.72
N TRP A 149 23.22 22.16 -8.29
CA TRP A 149 21.94 21.75 -8.81
C TRP A 149 20.85 21.97 -7.78
N LEU A 150 19.82 22.78 -8.14
CA LEU A 150 18.60 22.95 -7.33
C LEU A 150 17.54 21.98 -7.83
N ASN A 151 17.06 21.13 -6.92
CA ASN A 151 16.14 20.06 -7.23
C ASN A 151 14.78 20.26 -6.59
N PHE A 152 13.70 20.05 -7.38
CA PHE A 152 12.32 19.94 -6.92
C PHE A 152 11.76 18.60 -7.35
N LYS A 153 11.30 17.77 -6.40
CA LYS A 153 10.76 16.44 -6.68
C LYS A 153 9.25 16.42 -6.90
N GLY A 154 8.59 17.56 -6.74
CA GLY A 154 7.19 17.75 -7.06
C GLY A 154 6.72 19.15 -6.68
N ILE A 155 6.13 19.83 -7.64
CA ILE A 155 5.44 21.11 -7.48
C ILE A 155 4.04 20.92 -8.04
N ASN A 156 3.03 21.30 -7.29
CA ASN A 156 1.66 21.23 -7.75
C ASN A 156 1.03 22.63 -7.68
N TYR A 157 0.83 23.35 -8.79
CA TYR A 157 0.92 22.79 -10.13
C TYR A 157 1.94 23.55 -11.00
N ARG A 158 1.85 24.93 -11.06
CA ARG A 158 2.78 25.80 -11.78
C ARG A 158 3.62 26.62 -10.81
N ALA A 159 4.83 26.97 -11.21
CA ALA A 159 5.64 27.82 -10.36
C ALA A 159 6.59 28.73 -11.12
N THR A 160 6.86 29.91 -10.54
CA THR A 160 8.01 30.75 -10.88
C THR A 160 9.03 30.67 -9.73
N ILE A 161 10.28 30.42 -10.06
CA ILE A 161 11.36 30.14 -9.11
C ILE A 161 12.41 31.26 -9.15
N TRP A 162 12.76 31.79 -7.99
CA TRP A 162 13.72 32.87 -7.83
C TRP A 162 14.80 32.50 -6.79
N LEU A 163 16.04 32.76 -7.09
CA LEU A 163 17.18 32.59 -6.18
C LEU A 163 18.06 33.83 -6.15
N ASN A 164 18.23 34.44 -4.97
CA ASN A 164 19.07 35.61 -4.75
C ASN A 164 18.80 36.80 -5.69
N GLY A 165 17.53 37.09 -5.98
CA GLY A 165 17.08 38.14 -6.87
C GLY A 165 17.04 37.78 -8.35
N ARG A 166 17.47 36.56 -8.74
CA ARG A 166 17.47 36.07 -10.11
C ARG A 166 16.35 35.06 -10.33
N GLN A 167 15.61 35.24 -11.40
CA GLN A 167 14.63 34.25 -11.86
C GLN A 167 15.38 33.03 -12.45
N ILE A 168 15.07 31.86 -11.95
CA ILE A 168 15.64 30.56 -12.38
C ILE A 168 14.74 29.89 -13.41
N ALA A 169 13.41 29.93 -13.21
CA ALA A 169 12.41 29.38 -14.12
C ALA A 169 11.09 30.15 -13.97
N ASN A 170 10.25 30.13 -14.97
CA ASN A 170 8.93 30.74 -14.96
C ASN A 170 7.82 29.68 -14.95
N SER A 171 6.58 30.11 -14.83
CA SER A 171 5.40 29.22 -14.74
C SER A 171 5.06 28.51 -16.07
N ASP A 172 5.65 28.89 -17.18
CA ASP A 172 5.50 28.18 -18.45
C ASP A 172 6.49 27.00 -18.53
N ASP A 173 7.68 27.14 -17.90
CA ASP A 173 8.69 26.10 -17.82
C ASP A 173 8.37 25.07 -16.73
N VAL A 174 7.68 25.51 -15.67
CA VAL A 174 7.36 24.68 -14.50
C VAL A 174 5.85 24.46 -14.43
N ALA A 175 5.41 23.31 -14.96
CA ALA A 175 4.03 22.84 -14.90
C ALA A 175 3.96 21.31 -14.84
N GLY A 176 3.05 20.77 -14.03
CA GLY A 176 2.84 19.32 -13.91
C GLY A 176 3.21 18.75 -12.56
N ALA A 177 2.24 18.17 -11.87
CA ALA A 177 2.37 17.67 -10.50
C ALA A 177 3.38 16.51 -10.35
N TRP A 178 3.52 15.68 -11.37
CA TRP A 178 4.38 14.48 -11.38
C TRP A 178 5.72 14.70 -12.05
N ARG A 179 6.05 15.98 -12.34
CA ARG A 179 7.33 16.41 -12.88
C ARG A 179 8.40 16.48 -11.78
N THR A 180 9.64 16.26 -12.18
CA THR A 180 10.83 16.56 -11.37
C THR A 180 11.67 17.60 -12.10
N TYR A 181 12.17 18.58 -11.36
CA TYR A 181 12.94 19.67 -11.93
C TYR A 181 14.33 19.70 -11.30
N GLU A 182 15.33 19.86 -12.14
CA GLU A 182 16.72 20.08 -11.72
C GLU A 182 17.29 21.28 -12.50
N PHE A 183 17.69 22.32 -11.79
CA PHE A 183 18.22 23.55 -12.37
C PHE A 183 19.70 23.72 -12.00
N ASN A 184 20.55 24.03 -12.99
CA ASN A 184 21.90 24.49 -12.75
C ASN A 184 21.84 25.92 -12.21
N VAL A 185 22.13 26.10 -10.92
CA VAL A 185 22.08 27.40 -10.23
C VAL A 185 23.47 27.90 -9.83
N THR A 186 24.51 27.37 -10.44
CA THR A 186 25.93 27.69 -10.10
C THR A 186 26.19 29.19 -10.07
N ASP A 187 25.69 29.95 -11.05
CA ASP A 187 25.88 31.39 -11.17
C ASP A 187 24.95 32.22 -10.27
N ALA A 188 23.93 31.61 -9.67
CA ALA A 188 22.93 32.29 -8.83
C ALA A 188 23.16 32.03 -7.34
N VAL A 189 23.82 30.92 -6.98
CA VAL A 189 24.07 30.52 -5.61
C VAL A 189 25.35 31.17 -5.04
N LYS A 190 25.38 31.38 -3.73
CA LYS A 190 26.53 31.90 -2.98
C LYS A 190 27.11 30.84 -2.04
N PRO A 191 28.04 29.99 -2.49
CA PRO A 191 28.67 28.98 -1.63
C PRO A 191 29.44 29.63 -0.48
N GLY A 192 29.27 29.14 0.74
CA GLY A 192 29.81 29.68 1.97
C GLY A 192 29.05 30.86 2.53
N GLY A 193 27.95 31.27 1.91
CA GLY A 193 27.10 32.40 2.31
C GLY A 193 25.62 32.07 2.40
N GLU A 194 24.89 33.09 2.79
CA GLU A 194 23.41 33.02 2.84
C GLU A 194 22.79 33.19 1.45
N ASN A 195 21.76 32.41 1.21
CA ASN A 195 20.97 32.41 0.01
C ASN A 195 19.48 32.50 0.36
N VAL A 196 18.71 33.06 -0.57
CA VAL A 196 17.23 33.13 -0.42
C VAL A 196 16.59 32.55 -1.66
N LEU A 197 15.80 31.51 -1.46
CA LEU A 197 14.93 30.91 -2.46
C LEU A 197 13.49 31.41 -2.26
N ALA A 198 12.84 31.87 -3.32
CA ALA A 198 11.44 32.19 -3.36
C ALA A 198 10.78 31.45 -4.52
N VAL A 199 9.65 30.82 -4.25
CA VAL A 199 8.86 30.08 -5.23
C VAL A 199 7.43 30.58 -5.15
N GLU A 200 6.93 31.09 -6.25
CA GLU A 200 5.53 31.47 -6.41
C GLU A 200 4.79 30.29 -7.05
N VAL A 201 3.76 29.76 -6.38
CA VAL A 201 3.04 28.56 -6.82
C VAL A 201 1.58 28.89 -7.09
N TRP A 202 1.05 28.39 -8.21
CA TRP A 202 -0.36 28.48 -8.59
C TRP A 202 -1.01 27.10 -8.46
N ALA A 203 -2.26 27.12 -7.99
CA ALA A 203 -3.10 25.94 -7.93
C ALA A 203 -3.40 25.40 -9.35
N PRO A 204 -3.63 24.09 -9.48
CA PRO A 204 -4.17 23.54 -10.71
C PRO A 204 -5.63 23.95 -10.92
N THR A 205 -6.02 24.03 -12.19
CA THR A 205 -7.43 24.07 -12.59
C THR A 205 -7.99 22.65 -12.76
N GLU A 206 -9.28 22.53 -12.98
CA GLU A 206 -9.95 21.26 -13.27
C GLU A 206 -9.55 20.64 -14.61
N HIS A 207 -8.79 21.36 -15.44
CA HIS A 207 -8.25 20.91 -16.73
C HIS A 207 -6.76 20.51 -16.69
N ASP A 208 -6.08 20.74 -15.58
CA ASP A 208 -4.65 20.46 -15.44
C ASP A 208 -4.39 19.00 -15.03
N LEU A 209 -3.22 18.45 -15.43
CA LEU A 209 -2.76 17.11 -15.08
C LEU A 209 -2.12 17.11 -13.69
N ALA A 210 -2.97 17.33 -12.70
CA ALA A 210 -2.58 17.56 -11.31
C ALA A 210 -2.57 16.29 -10.46
N ILE A 211 -2.25 16.47 -9.17
CA ILE A 211 -2.56 15.47 -8.14
C ILE A 211 -4.06 15.46 -7.96
N THR A 212 -4.63 14.27 -7.99
CA THR A 212 -6.06 14.10 -7.84
C THR A 212 -6.34 12.98 -6.87
N PHE A 213 -7.45 13.11 -6.20
CA PHE A 213 -8.10 12.00 -5.52
C PHE A 213 -9.28 11.58 -6.39
N VAL A 214 -9.59 10.29 -6.34
CA VAL A 214 -10.73 9.74 -7.07
C VAL A 214 -12.04 10.43 -6.71
N ASP A 215 -13.07 10.24 -7.50
CA ASP A 215 -14.36 10.94 -7.43
C ASP A 215 -15.12 10.77 -6.10
N TRP A 216 -14.79 9.77 -5.30
CA TRP A 216 -15.40 9.49 -3.98
C TRP A 216 -14.67 10.13 -2.79
N ASN A 217 -13.46 10.69 -2.98
CA ASN A 217 -12.71 11.41 -1.96
C ASN A 217 -12.82 12.92 -2.16
N PRO A 218 -13.11 13.74 -1.13
CA PRO A 218 -13.00 15.18 -1.26
C PRO A 218 -11.54 15.57 -1.53
N ALA A 219 -11.32 16.52 -2.44
CA ALA A 219 -10.00 17.13 -2.63
C ALA A 219 -9.83 18.31 -1.67
N PRO A 220 -8.64 18.64 -1.17
CA PRO A 220 -8.43 19.88 -0.43
C PRO A 220 -8.78 21.12 -1.25
N PRO A 221 -9.21 22.23 -0.62
CA PRO A 221 -9.68 23.42 -1.35
C PRO A 221 -8.62 24.13 -2.18
N ASP A 222 -7.34 23.98 -1.82
CA ASP A 222 -6.20 24.46 -2.60
C ASP A 222 -5.79 23.51 -3.73
N LYS A 223 -6.54 22.41 -3.97
CA LYS A 223 -6.17 21.37 -4.93
C LYS A 223 -4.77 20.79 -4.68
N ASN A 224 -4.34 20.72 -3.42
CA ASN A 224 -2.99 20.34 -3.02
C ASN A 224 -1.88 21.25 -3.61
N MET A 225 -2.17 22.53 -3.82
CA MET A 225 -1.20 23.53 -4.30
C MET A 225 0.01 23.60 -3.37
N GLY A 226 1.23 23.50 -3.92
CA GLY A 226 2.43 23.72 -3.11
C GLY A 226 3.66 22.93 -3.56
N LEU A 227 4.69 23.03 -2.72
CA LEU A 227 5.92 22.22 -2.80
C LEU A 227 5.65 20.89 -2.08
N TRP A 228 5.00 19.97 -2.75
CA TRP A 228 4.44 18.77 -2.12
C TRP A 228 5.40 17.59 -2.05
N ARG A 229 6.59 17.75 -2.63
CA ARG A 229 7.74 16.85 -2.50
C ARG A 229 8.98 17.63 -2.10
N GLU A 230 10.04 16.91 -1.78
CA GLU A 230 11.28 17.50 -1.28
C GLU A 230 11.94 18.50 -2.23
N VAL A 231 12.60 19.51 -1.63
CA VAL A 231 13.47 20.48 -2.28
C VAL A 231 14.86 20.38 -1.68
N TYR A 232 15.89 20.32 -2.53
CA TYR A 232 17.26 20.20 -2.07
C TYR A 232 18.28 20.71 -3.10
N LEU A 233 19.52 20.95 -2.63
CA LEU A 233 20.65 21.19 -3.51
C LEU A 233 21.62 20.01 -3.46
N THR A 234 22.28 19.77 -4.60
CA THR A 234 23.44 18.90 -4.71
C THR A 234 24.56 19.64 -5.42
N ALA A 235 25.78 19.12 -5.35
CA ALA A 235 26.93 19.70 -6.07
C ALA A 235 27.74 18.58 -6.71
N SER A 236 28.10 18.74 -7.98
CA SER A 236 28.96 17.85 -8.74
C SER A 236 30.21 18.58 -9.27
N GLY A 237 31.15 17.84 -9.79
CA GLY A 237 32.12 18.39 -10.74
C GLY A 237 31.42 18.77 -12.06
N PRO A 238 32.16 18.80 -13.19
CA PRO A 238 31.58 19.22 -14.47
C PRO A 238 30.44 18.34 -14.95
N VAL A 239 30.40 17.05 -14.56
CA VAL A 239 29.36 16.10 -14.96
C VAL A 239 28.61 15.61 -13.74
N ALA A 240 27.28 15.66 -13.79
CA ALA A 240 26.37 15.06 -12.81
C ALA A 240 25.94 13.68 -13.27
N LEU A 241 25.71 12.75 -12.31
CA LEU A 241 25.26 11.39 -12.53
C LEU A 241 23.90 11.17 -11.86
N ARG A 242 22.93 10.64 -12.61
CA ARG A 242 21.54 10.49 -12.15
C ARG A 242 20.99 9.14 -12.55
N TYR A 243 20.02 8.67 -11.78
CA TYR A 243 19.17 7.51 -12.07
C TYR A 243 19.93 6.23 -12.48
N PRO A 244 20.97 5.81 -11.74
CA PRO A 244 21.63 4.54 -12.00
C PRO A 244 20.62 3.41 -11.84
N THR A 245 20.56 2.49 -12.81
CA THR A 245 19.55 1.46 -12.89
C THR A 245 20.17 0.17 -13.41
N VAL A 246 19.72 -0.96 -12.88
CA VAL A 246 20.04 -2.30 -13.36
C VAL A 246 18.76 -2.99 -13.81
N VAL A 247 18.75 -3.47 -15.04
CA VAL A 247 17.73 -4.37 -15.57
C VAL A 247 18.35 -5.75 -15.67
N SER A 248 17.66 -6.77 -15.15
CA SER A 248 18.10 -8.15 -15.17
C SER A 248 17.24 -9.00 -16.10
N LYS A 249 17.87 -9.94 -16.81
CA LYS A 249 17.23 -11.00 -17.57
C LYS A 249 17.72 -12.35 -17.05
N LEU A 250 16.80 -13.25 -16.76
CA LEU A 250 17.09 -14.56 -16.19
C LEU A 250 16.95 -15.67 -17.26
N ASN A 251 17.66 -16.76 -17.08
CA ASN A 251 17.46 -17.99 -17.85
C ASN A 251 16.39 -18.88 -17.20
N SER A 252 15.18 -18.34 -17.04
CA SER A 252 14.08 -19.10 -16.43
C SER A 252 13.78 -20.42 -17.19
N PRO A 253 13.43 -21.53 -16.50
CA PRO A 253 13.15 -21.63 -15.07
C PRO A 253 14.35 -21.96 -14.18
N ALA A 254 15.55 -22.21 -14.73
CA ALA A 254 16.72 -22.61 -13.94
C ALA A 254 17.19 -21.50 -12.99
N ASN A 255 17.15 -20.26 -13.46
CA ASN A 255 17.49 -19.05 -12.70
C ASN A 255 18.94 -19.07 -12.13
N ASP A 256 19.82 -19.85 -12.72
CA ASP A 256 21.22 -19.97 -12.35
C ASP A 256 22.15 -18.99 -13.09
N ARG A 257 21.56 -18.20 -14.02
CA ARG A 257 22.26 -17.17 -14.79
C ARG A 257 21.41 -15.91 -14.90
N ALA A 258 22.02 -14.75 -14.65
CA ALA A 258 21.45 -13.44 -14.89
C ALA A 258 22.32 -12.59 -15.81
N GLU A 259 21.71 -11.97 -16.80
CA GLU A 259 22.32 -10.95 -17.66
C GLU A 259 21.89 -9.56 -17.18
N LEU A 260 22.85 -8.71 -16.81
CA LEU A 260 22.60 -7.39 -16.28
C LEU A 260 22.88 -6.30 -17.31
N THR A 261 21.89 -5.45 -17.55
CA THR A 261 22.08 -4.19 -18.28
C THR A 261 22.09 -3.05 -17.28
N VAL A 262 23.17 -2.27 -17.25
CA VAL A 262 23.32 -1.13 -16.34
C VAL A 262 23.26 0.16 -17.14
N THR A 263 22.46 1.13 -16.68
CA THR A 263 22.38 2.44 -17.32
C THR A 263 22.39 3.56 -16.29
N ALA A 264 22.91 4.73 -16.68
CA ALA A 264 22.83 5.95 -15.88
C ALA A 264 22.77 7.18 -16.79
N LEU A 265 22.03 8.19 -16.36
CA LEU A 265 22.01 9.49 -17.02
C LEU A 265 23.21 10.32 -16.54
N VAL A 266 24.03 10.80 -17.46
CA VAL A 266 25.13 11.72 -17.19
C VAL A 266 24.85 13.06 -17.86
N THR A 267 25.06 14.18 -17.12
CA THR A 267 24.74 15.51 -17.58
C THR A 267 25.97 16.42 -17.45
N ASN A 268 26.47 16.95 -18.56
CA ASN A 268 27.48 17.97 -18.56
C ASN A 268 26.87 19.32 -18.13
N GLY A 269 27.18 19.79 -16.92
CA GLY A 269 26.69 21.05 -16.38
C GLY A 269 27.48 22.29 -16.84
N THR A 270 28.39 22.11 -17.78
CA THR A 270 29.28 23.19 -18.27
C THR A 270 28.96 23.56 -19.73
N ASN A 271 29.40 24.74 -20.15
CA ASN A 271 29.34 25.22 -21.53
C ASN A 271 30.53 24.78 -22.41
N LEU A 272 31.34 23.82 -21.94
CA LEU A 272 32.47 23.24 -22.67
C LEU A 272 32.29 21.74 -22.84
N PRO A 273 32.83 21.11 -23.91
CA PRO A 273 32.86 19.65 -23.99
C PRO A 273 33.63 19.02 -22.84
N VAL A 274 33.16 17.88 -22.32
CA VAL A 274 33.81 17.15 -21.24
C VAL A 274 34.07 15.72 -21.70
N LYS A 275 35.31 15.27 -21.56
CA LYS A 275 35.70 13.85 -21.70
C LYS A 275 35.94 13.27 -20.32
N GLY A 276 35.46 12.06 -20.13
CA GLY A 276 35.64 11.39 -18.86
C GLY A 276 35.38 9.90 -18.96
N LYS A 277 35.29 9.25 -17.84
CA LYS A 277 35.06 7.83 -17.72
C LYS A 277 33.92 7.55 -16.76
N LEU A 278 32.92 6.82 -17.21
CA LEU A 278 31.88 6.31 -16.33
C LEU A 278 32.29 4.93 -15.84
N LYS A 279 32.36 4.76 -14.53
CA LYS A 279 32.70 3.52 -13.84
C LYS A 279 31.48 2.98 -13.08
N GLY A 280 31.32 1.66 -13.08
CA GLY A 280 30.31 1.00 -12.28
C GLY A 280 30.88 -0.17 -11.49
N GLN A 281 30.28 -0.42 -10.33
CA GLN A 281 30.61 -1.57 -9.49
C GLN A 281 29.33 -2.18 -8.89
N ILE A 282 29.17 -3.48 -9.09
CA ILE A 282 28.16 -4.32 -8.44
C ILE A 282 28.90 -5.35 -7.62
N GLU A 283 28.92 -5.22 -6.29
CA GLU A 283 29.72 -6.07 -5.40
C GLU A 283 31.18 -6.15 -5.86
N ALA A 284 31.63 -7.32 -6.31
CA ALA A 284 32.99 -7.51 -6.83
C ALA A 284 33.13 -7.19 -8.34
N VAL A 285 32.04 -7.06 -9.06
CA VAL A 285 32.01 -6.88 -10.53
C VAL A 285 32.24 -5.40 -10.85
N LYS A 286 33.29 -5.11 -11.63
CA LYS A 286 33.64 -3.74 -12.07
C LYS A 286 33.55 -3.63 -13.58
N PHE A 287 33.10 -2.48 -14.07
CA PHE A 287 33.02 -2.15 -15.49
C PHE A 287 33.21 -0.64 -15.68
N GLU A 288 33.69 -0.22 -16.83
CA GLU A 288 33.93 1.18 -17.16
C GLU A 288 33.94 1.42 -18.66
N GLN A 289 33.58 2.66 -19.06
CA GLN A 289 33.74 3.11 -20.45
C GLN A 289 34.04 4.60 -20.54
N GLU A 290 34.75 5.00 -21.60
CA GLU A 290 34.97 6.41 -21.95
C GLU A 290 33.66 7.04 -22.43
N VAL A 291 33.43 8.29 -22.02
CA VAL A 291 32.27 9.11 -22.38
C VAL A 291 32.72 10.51 -22.75
N GLU A 292 32.21 11.01 -23.87
CA GLU A 292 32.40 12.38 -24.31
C GLU A 292 31.05 13.07 -24.37
N LEU A 293 30.92 14.23 -23.73
CA LEU A 293 29.69 15.00 -23.63
C LEU A 293 29.89 16.39 -24.26
N ALA A 294 28.99 16.76 -25.14
CA ALA A 294 28.94 18.15 -25.64
C ALA A 294 28.51 19.13 -24.50
N PRO A 295 28.67 20.44 -24.67
CA PRO A 295 28.18 21.41 -23.71
C PRO A 295 26.72 21.23 -23.36
N ASN A 296 26.39 21.21 -22.06
CA ASN A 296 25.04 21.05 -21.53
C ASN A 296 24.31 19.77 -21.97
N GLN A 297 25.02 18.78 -22.51
CA GLN A 297 24.43 17.51 -22.95
C GLN A 297 24.07 16.63 -21.79
N ALA A 298 22.87 16.03 -21.84
CA ALA A 298 22.46 14.89 -21.05
C ALA A 298 22.45 13.62 -21.93
N LEU A 299 23.00 12.51 -21.44
CA LEU A 299 23.15 11.26 -22.18
C LEU A 299 22.94 10.04 -21.26
N ASP A 300 22.03 9.12 -21.66
CA ASP A 300 21.95 7.80 -21.05
C ASP A 300 23.13 6.93 -21.53
N VAL A 301 23.98 6.53 -20.60
CA VAL A 301 25.15 5.68 -20.86
C VAL A 301 24.81 4.27 -20.38
N THR A 302 24.90 3.28 -21.29
CA THR A 302 24.48 1.91 -21.05
C THR A 302 25.62 0.92 -21.19
N PHE A 303 25.73 0.00 -20.24
CA PHE A 303 26.62 -1.16 -20.21
C PHE A 303 25.77 -2.41 -20.45
N THR A 304 26.09 -3.16 -21.49
CA THR A 304 25.38 -4.39 -21.87
C THR A 304 26.27 -5.62 -21.70
N PRO A 305 25.69 -6.81 -21.43
CA PRO A 305 26.48 -8.06 -21.30
C PRO A 305 27.35 -8.40 -22.52
N ASP A 306 26.93 -8.03 -23.71
CA ASP A 306 27.69 -8.26 -24.95
C ASP A 306 29.02 -7.51 -24.97
N LYS A 307 29.04 -6.28 -24.44
CA LYS A 307 30.22 -5.43 -24.36
C LYS A 307 31.00 -5.65 -23.06
N PHE A 308 30.32 -6.06 -22.01
CA PHE A 308 30.83 -6.25 -20.66
C PHE A 308 30.44 -7.64 -20.12
N PRO A 309 31.14 -8.73 -20.58
CA PRO A 309 30.75 -10.11 -20.21
C PRO A 309 30.71 -10.39 -18.70
N GLN A 310 31.43 -9.59 -17.89
CA GLN A 310 31.37 -9.69 -16.42
C GLN A 310 30.01 -9.31 -15.83
N LEU A 311 29.11 -8.72 -16.61
CA LEU A 311 27.72 -8.46 -16.24
C LEU A 311 26.81 -9.69 -16.41
N VAL A 312 27.38 -10.82 -16.80
CA VAL A 312 26.71 -12.12 -16.76
C VAL A 312 27.07 -12.81 -15.44
N LEU A 313 26.09 -12.95 -14.56
CA LEU A 313 26.29 -13.54 -13.23
C LEU A 313 25.82 -15.01 -13.22
N SER A 314 26.62 -15.88 -12.56
CA SER A 314 26.25 -17.26 -12.29
C SER A 314 25.70 -17.40 -10.88
N ASN A 315 24.60 -18.14 -10.72
CA ASN A 315 23.93 -18.39 -9.45
C ASN A 315 23.71 -17.10 -8.64
N PRO A 316 23.04 -16.07 -9.21
CA PRO A 316 22.82 -14.80 -8.52
C PRO A 316 21.86 -14.98 -7.35
N ARG A 317 22.02 -14.15 -6.31
CA ARG A 317 20.97 -14.02 -5.28
C ARG A 317 19.80 -13.26 -5.91
N LEU A 318 18.61 -13.87 -5.88
CA LEU A 318 17.42 -13.32 -6.53
C LEU A 318 16.57 -12.55 -5.53
N TRP A 319 15.94 -11.50 -6.03
CA TRP A 319 14.86 -10.83 -5.32
C TRP A 319 13.55 -11.60 -5.55
N TRP A 320 12.82 -11.84 -4.47
CA TRP A 320 11.52 -12.49 -4.49
C TRP A 320 10.50 -11.70 -3.68
N PRO A 321 9.21 -11.70 -4.07
CA PRO A 321 8.14 -11.35 -3.15
C PRO A 321 8.22 -12.20 -1.89
N ALA A 322 7.89 -11.61 -0.75
CA ALA A 322 8.12 -12.24 0.56
C ALA A 322 7.46 -13.60 0.76
N GLN A 323 6.39 -13.90 0.03
CA GLN A 323 5.73 -15.22 0.05
C GLN A 323 6.49 -16.29 -0.75
N MET A 324 7.30 -15.87 -1.71
CA MET A 324 8.02 -16.77 -2.63
C MET A 324 9.47 -16.99 -2.21
N GLY A 325 10.03 -16.07 -1.43
CA GLY A 325 11.43 -16.14 -1.03
C GLY A 325 11.92 -14.89 -0.32
N LYS A 326 13.23 -14.67 -0.35
CA LYS A 326 13.84 -13.48 0.25
C LYS A 326 13.89 -12.33 -0.75
N PRO A 327 13.57 -11.10 -0.33
CA PRO A 327 13.74 -9.91 -1.15
C PRO A 327 15.19 -9.42 -1.13
N ASP A 328 16.12 -10.22 -1.68
CA ASP A 328 17.55 -9.93 -1.66
C ASP A 328 17.88 -8.74 -2.56
N LEU A 329 18.58 -7.75 -2.01
CA LEU A 329 19.03 -6.57 -2.72
C LEU A 329 20.54 -6.59 -2.90
N HIS A 330 20.98 -6.01 -4.02
CA HIS A 330 22.37 -5.77 -4.39
C HIS A 330 22.65 -4.27 -4.40
N SER A 331 23.91 -3.88 -4.25
CA SER A 331 24.33 -2.50 -4.35
C SER A 331 25.02 -2.22 -5.68
N LEU A 332 24.64 -1.12 -6.30
CA LEU A 332 25.31 -0.53 -7.47
C LEU A 332 25.94 0.79 -7.05
N THR A 333 27.25 0.92 -7.28
CA THR A 333 27.96 2.19 -7.22
C THR A 333 28.34 2.63 -8.62
N MET A 334 28.05 3.87 -8.96
CA MET A 334 28.46 4.48 -10.23
C MET A 334 29.26 5.76 -9.93
N GLU A 335 30.33 5.97 -10.67
CA GLU A 335 31.20 7.16 -10.57
C GLU A 335 31.53 7.70 -11.97
N PHE A 336 31.45 9.02 -12.12
CA PHE A 336 31.97 9.69 -13.30
C PHE A 336 33.27 10.40 -12.97
N GLU A 337 34.35 10.07 -13.65
CA GLU A 337 35.63 10.71 -13.51
C GLU A 337 35.88 11.66 -14.69
N ALA A 338 36.28 12.90 -14.39
CA ALA A 338 36.72 13.91 -15.35
C ALA A 338 37.79 14.82 -14.77
N GLY A 339 38.73 15.32 -15.58
CA GLY A 339 39.77 16.23 -15.15
C GLY A 339 40.69 15.66 -14.05
N GLY A 340 40.83 14.33 -13.96
CA GLY A 340 41.68 13.67 -12.99
C GLY A 340 41.06 13.44 -11.61
N GLY A 341 39.77 13.66 -11.44
CA GLY A 341 39.03 13.41 -10.20
C GLY A 341 37.62 12.93 -10.39
N VAL A 342 36.98 12.44 -9.31
CA VAL A 342 35.58 12.06 -9.33
C VAL A 342 34.72 13.32 -9.46
N SER A 343 33.97 13.41 -10.55
CA SER A 343 33.00 14.48 -10.82
C SER A 343 31.72 14.29 -10.03
N ASP A 344 31.18 13.09 -10.06
CA ASP A 344 29.97 12.73 -9.33
C ASP A 344 29.96 11.23 -9.02
N ARG A 345 29.24 10.85 -7.95
CA ARG A 345 29.05 9.47 -7.50
C ARG A 345 27.62 9.26 -7.09
N SER A 346 27.07 8.10 -7.44
CA SER A 346 25.75 7.68 -7.03
C SER A 346 25.77 6.22 -6.58
N GLU A 347 25.02 5.94 -5.52
CA GLU A 347 24.82 4.58 -5.01
C GLU A 347 23.31 4.27 -5.00
N SER A 348 22.95 3.06 -5.42
CA SER A 348 21.57 2.59 -5.42
C SER A 348 21.51 1.12 -5.06
N GLN A 349 20.35 0.69 -4.59
CA GLN A 349 20.03 -0.72 -4.42
C GLN A 349 19.12 -1.20 -5.55
N PHE A 350 19.24 -2.48 -5.92
CA PHE A 350 18.39 -3.11 -6.91
C PHE A 350 18.22 -4.60 -6.59
N GLY A 351 17.20 -5.23 -7.13
CA GLY A 351 16.98 -6.66 -7.04
C GLY A 351 17.19 -7.34 -8.38
N ILE A 352 17.86 -8.48 -8.39
CA ILE A 352 17.98 -9.33 -9.57
C ILE A 352 16.71 -10.17 -9.67
N ARG A 353 15.88 -9.86 -10.63
CA ARG A 353 14.61 -10.57 -10.89
C ARG A 353 14.10 -10.31 -12.30
N GLU A 354 13.19 -11.14 -12.76
CA GLU A 354 12.43 -10.92 -13.98
C GLU A 354 10.93 -11.04 -13.69
N ILE A 355 10.14 -10.07 -14.16
CA ILE A 355 8.68 -10.10 -14.10
C ILE A 355 8.15 -10.18 -15.53
N THR A 356 7.36 -11.21 -15.79
CA THR A 356 6.67 -11.42 -17.07
C THR A 356 5.19 -11.60 -16.83
N SER A 357 4.40 -11.51 -17.89
CA SER A 357 2.98 -11.83 -17.81
C SER A 357 2.47 -12.36 -19.15
N ASP A 358 1.47 -13.23 -19.09
CA ASP A 358 0.72 -13.70 -20.24
C ASP A 358 -0.79 -13.76 -19.93
N LEU A 359 -1.60 -14.15 -20.90
CA LEU A 359 -3.04 -14.33 -20.72
C LEU A 359 -3.35 -15.83 -20.62
N ASN A 360 -4.10 -16.21 -19.59
CA ASN A 360 -4.61 -17.58 -19.45
C ASN A 360 -5.73 -17.87 -20.46
N ALA A 361 -6.24 -19.11 -20.45
CA ALA A 361 -7.25 -19.58 -21.39
C ALA A 361 -8.58 -18.78 -21.39
N ILE A 362 -8.85 -18.01 -20.33
CA ILE A 362 -10.05 -17.15 -20.24
C ILE A 362 -9.73 -15.66 -20.42
N GLY A 363 -8.50 -15.34 -20.85
CA GLY A 363 -8.05 -13.96 -21.08
C GLY A 363 -7.63 -13.21 -19.82
N GLY A 364 -7.53 -13.86 -18.67
CA GLY A 364 -7.01 -13.25 -17.43
C GLY A 364 -5.49 -13.16 -17.43
N ARG A 365 -4.93 -12.00 -17.06
CA ARG A 365 -3.48 -11.79 -17.00
C ARG A 365 -2.86 -12.51 -15.82
N VAL A 366 -1.96 -13.43 -16.09
CA VAL A 366 -1.12 -14.14 -15.10
C VAL A 366 0.22 -13.45 -15.01
N PHE A 367 0.72 -13.25 -13.82
CA PHE A 367 2.07 -12.74 -13.59
C PHE A 367 3.01 -13.86 -13.15
N HIS A 368 4.25 -13.73 -13.59
CA HIS A 368 5.33 -14.62 -13.23
C HIS A 368 6.47 -13.80 -12.63
N VAL A 369 6.98 -14.24 -11.49
CA VAL A 369 8.20 -13.71 -10.91
C VAL A 369 9.28 -14.78 -11.01
N ASN A 370 10.36 -14.47 -11.71
CA ASN A 370 11.46 -15.40 -11.98
C ASN A 370 10.95 -16.73 -12.55
N GLY A 371 9.98 -16.66 -13.46
CA GLY A 371 9.37 -17.80 -14.12
C GLY A 371 8.36 -18.61 -13.30
N LYS A 372 8.04 -18.21 -12.07
CA LYS A 372 7.01 -18.86 -11.22
C LYS A 372 5.74 -18.03 -11.18
N ASN A 373 4.60 -18.69 -11.29
CA ASN A 373 3.29 -18.05 -11.15
C ASN A 373 3.15 -17.40 -9.78
N ILE A 374 2.40 -16.31 -9.74
CA ILE A 374 1.95 -15.69 -8.50
C ILE A 374 0.50 -15.26 -8.62
N LEU A 375 -0.33 -15.68 -7.67
CA LEU A 375 -1.66 -15.10 -7.50
C LEU A 375 -1.51 -13.73 -6.83
N ILE A 376 -1.90 -12.67 -7.55
CA ILE A 376 -1.87 -11.31 -7.00
C ILE A 376 -2.98 -11.16 -5.98
N ARG A 377 -2.62 -10.79 -4.75
CA ARG A 377 -3.53 -10.55 -3.63
C ARG A 377 -3.15 -9.24 -2.98
N GLY A 378 -3.94 -8.21 -3.21
CA GLY A 378 -3.55 -6.88 -2.81
C GLY A 378 -4.71 -5.98 -2.40
N GLY A 379 -4.37 -4.73 -2.16
CA GLY A 379 -5.32 -3.66 -1.92
C GLY A 379 -4.91 -2.34 -2.55
N GLY A 380 -5.90 -1.51 -2.87
CA GLY A 380 -5.71 -0.16 -3.39
C GLY A 380 -5.22 0.77 -2.29
N TRP A 381 -4.22 1.56 -2.61
CA TRP A 381 -3.57 2.49 -1.68
C TRP A 381 -3.93 3.93 -1.99
N THR A 382 -4.12 4.71 -0.96
CA THR A 382 -4.23 6.16 -1.10
C THR A 382 -3.31 6.87 -0.11
N THR A 383 -2.75 8.00 -0.55
CA THR A 383 -1.94 8.90 0.29
C THR A 383 -2.83 9.68 1.26
N ASP A 384 -2.24 10.29 2.30
CA ASP A 384 -2.93 11.25 3.16
C ASP A 384 -3.53 12.40 2.31
N LEU A 385 -4.77 12.79 2.58
CA LEU A 385 -5.51 13.79 1.80
C LEU A 385 -4.78 15.15 1.73
N MET A 386 -4.07 15.52 2.81
CA MET A 386 -3.26 16.73 2.88
C MET A 386 -1.80 16.51 2.44
N LEU A 387 -1.49 15.35 1.86
CA LEU A 387 -0.14 14.93 1.43
C LEU A 387 0.92 15.01 2.54
N ARG A 388 0.53 14.74 3.79
CA ARG A 388 1.47 14.73 4.92
C ARG A 388 2.30 13.46 4.89
N GLU A 389 3.60 13.61 4.91
CA GLU A 389 4.54 12.49 4.99
C GLU A 389 4.79 12.08 6.45
N ASN A 390 4.71 10.78 6.73
CA ASN A 390 5.03 10.22 8.03
C ASN A 390 5.68 8.84 7.86
N SER A 391 7.00 8.79 8.00
CA SER A 391 7.79 7.56 7.82
C SER A 391 7.39 6.45 8.79
N GLN A 392 7.04 6.79 10.04
CA GLN A 392 6.65 5.77 11.01
C GLN A 392 5.30 5.16 10.65
N ARG A 393 4.33 5.97 10.27
CA ARG A 393 3.02 5.49 9.79
C ARG A 393 3.18 4.59 8.57
N LEU A 394 4.03 4.99 7.62
CA LEU A 394 4.30 4.21 6.42
C LEU A 394 4.86 2.82 6.76
N GLN A 395 5.80 2.73 7.70
CA GLN A 395 6.34 1.46 8.18
C GLN A 395 5.27 0.59 8.85
N ASP A 396 4.37 1.20 9.64
CA ASP A 396 3.28 0.52 10.31
C ASP A 396 2.25 -0.04 9.29
N GLU A 397 1.93 0.74 8.26
CA GLU A 397 1.03 0.31 7.18
C GLU A 397 1.64 -0.85 6.37
N PHE A 398 2.93 -0.80 6.03
CA PHE A 398 3.63 -1.93 5.41
C PHE A 398 3.67 -3.17 6.31
N ARG A 399 3.81 -2.99 7.63
CA ARG A 399 3.70 -4.08 8.60
C ARG A 399 2.32 -4.73 8.55
N TYR A 400 1.24 -3.94 8.42
CA TYR A 400 -0.12 -4.46 8.27
C TYR A 400 -0.32 -5.22 6.95
N VAL A 401 0.19 -4.69 5.84
CA VAL A 401 0.15 -5.38 4.53
C VAL A 401 0.79 -6.76 4.63
N ARG A 402 1.98 -6.84 5.24
CA ARG A 402 2.69 -8.10 5.47
C ARG A 402 1.95 -9.03 6.42
N ASP A 403 1.43 -8.52 7.50
CA ASP A 403 0.72 -9.29 8.52
C ASP A 403 -0.58 -9.91 7.98
N MET A 404 -1.30 -9.19 7.11
CA MET A 404 -2.46 -9.73 6.42
C MET A 404 -2.13 -10.79 5.35
N GLY A 405 -0.86 -10.98 4.97
CA GLY A 405 -0.47 -11.90 3.91
C GLY A 405 -0.73 -11.36 2.49
N LEU A 406 -0.94 -10.04 2.35
CA LEU A 406 -1.01 -9.38 1.05
C LEU A 406 0.37 -9.35 0.40
N ASN A 407 0.40 -9.47 -0.93
CA ASN A 407 1.65 -9.42 -1.69
C ASN A 407 1.76 -8.20 -2.60
N THR A 408 0.69 -7.42 -2.77
CA THR A 408 0.65 -6.34 -3.76
C THR A 408 -0.09 -5.11 -3.21
N ILE A 409 0.44 -3.93 -3.53
CA ILE A 409 -0.23 -2.65 -3.33
C ILE A 409 -0.48 -2.03 -4.70
N ARG A 410 -1.72 -1.56 -4.98
CA ARG A 410 -2.04 -0.81 -6.19
C ARG A 410 -2.08 0.67 -5.91
N LEU A 411 -1.28 1.43 -6.66
CA LEU A 411 -1.28 2.89 -6.67
C LEU A 411 -2.09 3.38 -7.87
N GLU A 412 -3.22 3.98 -7.62
CA GLU A 412 -4.01 4.62 -8.66
C GLU A 412 -3.61 6.09 -8.77
N GLY A 413 -2.61 6.38 -9.59
CA GLY A 413 -2.12 7.73 -9.85
C GLY A 413 -1.52 8.48 -8.64
N LYS A 414 -1.36 7.82 -7.50
CA LYS A 414 -0.71 8.40 -6.31
C LYS A 414 0.68 7.78 -6.19
N LEU A 415 1.56 8.18 -7.11
CA LEU A 415 2.94 7.68 -7.16
C LEU A 415 3.70 8.16 -5.92
N GLU A 416 3.83 7.28 -4.96
CA GLU A 416 4.32 7.53 -3.61
C GLU A 416 5.76 8.03 -3.52
N THR A 417 6.21 8.29 -2.28
CA THR A 417 7.56 8.75 -1.96
C THR A 417 8.61 7.71 -2.33
N GLN A 418 9.86 8.12 -2.39
CA GLN A 418 10.99 7.18 -2.56
C GLN A 418 11.03 6.16 -1.42
N GLU A 419 10.77 6.59 -0.18
CA GLU A 419 10.74 5.72 1.00
C GLU A 419 9.70 4.59 0.87
N PHE A 420 8.54 4.86 0.25
CA PHE A 420 7.53 3.85 -0.01
C PHE A 420 8.09 2.71 -0.88
N PHE A 421 8.73 3.06 -2.00
CA PHE A 421 9.29 2.05 -2.91
C PHE A 421 10.47 1.32 -2.29
N ASP A 422 11.34 2.02 -1.56
CA ASP A 422 12.45 1.42 -0.82
C ASP A 422 11.94 0.42 0.24
N LEU A 423 10.82 0.71 0.90
CA LEU A 423 10.18 -0.22 1.83
C LEU A 423 9.59 -1.42 1.10
N ALA A 424 8.90 -1.20 -0.02
CA ALA A 424 8.35 -2.27 -0.85
C ALA A 424 9.45 -3.23 -1.31
N ASP A 425 10.57 -2.69 -1.77
CA ASP A 425 11.75 -3.46 -2.20
C ASP A 425 12.31 -4.33 -1.07
N ARG A 426 12.54 -3.73 0.10
CA ARG A 426 13.10 -4.44 1.27
C ARG A 426 12.14 -5.46 1.86
N GLN A 427 10.85 -5.19 1.79
CA GLN A 427 9.83 -6.07 2.38
C GLN A 427 9.26 -7.11 1.41
N GLY A 428 9.64 -7.05 0.13
CA GLY A 428 9.15 -7.98 -0.89
C GLY A 428 7.65 -7.82 -1.16
N ILE A 429 7.16 -6.58 -1.19
CA ILE A 429 5.79 -6.25 -1.56
C ILE A 429 5.79 -5.74 -3.00
N LEU A 430 4.95 -6.31 -3.84
CA LEU A 430 4.79 -5.86 -5.23
C LEU A 430 3.97 -4.58 -5.29
N VAL A 431 4.25 -3.74 -6.29
CA VAL A 431 3.56 -2.47 -6.50
C VAL A 431 3.04 -2.38 -7.94
N MET A 432 1.75 -2.17 -8.08
CA MET A 432 1.12 -1.78 -9.35
C MET A 432 1.10 -0.26 -9.39
N ALA A 433 1.84 0.33 -10.32
CA ALA A 433 1.90 1.77 -10.52
C ALA A 433 1.22 2.18 -11.84
N GLY A 434 0.81 3.45 -11.95
CA GLY A 434 0.21 3.97 -13.17
C GLY A 434 -0.54 5.29 -12.95
N TRP A 435 -1.23 5.76 -13.98
CA TRP A 435 -2.03 6.97 -13.93
C TRP A 435 -3.39 6.75 -13.29
N CYS A 436 -4.03 7.84 -12.83
CA CYS A 436 -5.32 7.78 -12.14
C CYS A 436 -6.50 7.96 -13.10
N CYS A 437 -7.70 7.68 -12.58
CA CYS A 437 -8.98 7.89 -13.26
C CYS A 437 -9.61 9.28 -13.02
N CYS A 438 -10.78 9.44 -13.56
CA CYS A 438 -11.87 10.30 -13.09
C CYS A 438 -11.67 11.81 -13.28
N ASP A 439 -10.53 12.23 -13.78
CA ASP A 439 -10.14 13.64 -13.95
C ASP A 439 -9.44 13.93 -15.30
N SER A 440 -8.64 14.99 -15.37
CA SER A 440 -7.98 15.42 -16.59
C SER A 440 -6.99 14.39 -17.15
N TRP A 441 -6.47 13.45 -16.33
CA TRP A 441 -5.60 12.37 -16.81
C TRP A 441 -6.29 11.42 -17.79
N GLU A 442 -7.63 11.31 -17.73
CA GLU A 442 -8.43 10.49 -18.66
C GLU A 442 -9.35 11.31 -19.56
N ARG A 443 -9.17 12.64 -19.63
CA ARG A 443 -9.94 13.54 -20.51
C ARG A 443 -9.14 13.94 -21.76
N TRP A 444 -8.51 12.99 -22.41
CA TRP A 444 -7.61 13.20 -23.55
C TRP A 444 -8.21 14.06 -24.67
N ALA A 445 -9.52 14.00 -24.88
CA ALA A 445 -10.21 14.83 -25.86
C ALA A 445 -10.21 16.34 -25.50
N GLU A 446 -9.99 16.69 -24.25
CA GLU A 446 -9.87 18.05 -23.76
C GLU A 446 -8.40 18.54 -23.75
N TRP A 447 -7.43 17.65 -23.96
CA TRP A 447 -6.02 17.98 -23.89
C TRP A 447 -5.60 18.94 -25.00
N LYS A 448 -4.83 19.91 -24.63
CA LYS A 448 -4.07 20.79 -25.53
C LYS A 448 -2.70 20.13 -25.82
N PRO A 449 -1.98 20.56 -26.86
CA PRO A 449 -0.62 20.05 -27.12
C PRO A 449 0.33 20.17 -25.94
N ALA A 450 0.19 21.21 -25.12
CA ALA A 450 0.97 21.37 -23.90
C ALA A 450 0.68 20.27 -22.84
N ASP A 451 -0.56 19.81 -22.72
CA ASP A 451 -0.95 18.79 -21.77
C ASP A 451 -0.35 17.43 -22.14
N LEU A 452 -0.35 17.09 -23.43
CA LEU A 452 0.33 15.90 -23.93
C LEU A 452 1.84 15.94 -23.62
N GLU A 453 2.48 17.09 -23.79
CA GLU A 453 3.91 17.23 -23.48
C GLU A 453 4.16 17.11 -21.97
N ILE A 454 3.32 17.74 -21.12
CA ILE A 454 3.38 17.58 -19.66
C ILE A 454 3.21 16.11 -19.27
N ALA A 455 2.27 15.38 -19.87
CA ALA A 455 2.03 13.97 -19.60
C ALA A 455 3.25 13.11 -19.97
N LYS A 456 3.81 13.31 -21.17
CA LYS A 456 5.02 12.62 -21.65
C LYS A 456 6.23 12.87 -20.75
N GLN A 457 6.46 14.13 -20.35
CA GLN A 457 7.56 14.48 -19.46
C GLN A 457 7.33 13.93 -18.03
N SER A 458 6.08 13.95 -17.56
CA SER A 458 5.71 13.33 -16.28
C SER A 458 6.00 11.83 -16.28
N LEU A 459 5.62 11.12 -17.35
CA LEU A 459 5.93 9.71 -17.49
C LEU A 459 7.44 9.47 -17.50
N ARG A 460 8.20 10.24 -18.29
CA ARG A 460 9.66 10.15 -18.35
C ARG A 460 10.31 10.31 -16.97
N ASP A 461 9.90 11.34 -16.24
CA ASP A 461 10.42 11.63 -14.90
C ASP A 461 10.09 10.48 -13.91
N GLN A 462 8.88 9.92 -13.98
CA GLN A 462 8.49 8.81 -13.12
C GLN A 462 9.18 7.50 -13.52
N ILE A 463 9.32 7.18 -14.79
CA ILE A 463 10.05 5.98 -15.24
C ILE A 463 11.52 6.04 -14.80
N TYR A 464 12.20 7.18 -14.95
CA TYR A 464 13.57 7.36 -14.43
C TYR A 464 13.66 7.07 -12.94
N ARG A 465 12.69 7.55 -12.16
CA ARG A 465 12.64 7.36 -10.71
C ARG A 465 12.37 5.92 -10.31
N LEU A 466 11.48 5.24 -11.04
CA LEU A 466 10.87 3.99 -10.59
C LEU A 466 11.49 2.72 -11.19
N ARG A 467 12.09 2.79 -12.36
CA ARG A 467 12.56 1.60 -13.11
C ARG A 467 13.62 0.75 -12.39
N SER A 468 14.27 1.27 -11.34
CA SER A 468 15.27 0.54 -10.55
C SER A 468 14.67 -0.30 -9.42
N HIS A 469 13.37 -0.09 -9.08
CA HIS A 469 12.73 -0.77 -7.96
C HIS A 469 12.28 -2.19 -8.32
N PRO A 470 12.81 -3.23 -7.67
CA PRO A 470 12.41 -4.61 -7.96
C PRO A 470 10.97 -4.92 -7.53
N SER A 471 10.40 -4.14 -6.63
CA SER A 471 9.00 -4.27 -6.18
C SER A 471 7.97 -3.94 -7.26
N LEU A 472 8.33 -3.18 -8.30
CA LEU A 472 7.36 -2.82 -9.34
C LEU A 472 6.94 -4.04 -10.15
N LEU A 473 5.62 -4.31 -10.14
CA LEU A 473 4.99 -5.40 -10.84
C LEU A 473 4.68 -5.03 -12.29
N MET A 474 4.05 -3.88 -12.49
CA MET A 474 3.58 -3.39 -13.78
C MET A 474 3.38 -1.89 -13.77
N TRP A 475 3.21 -1.33 -14.97
CA TRP A 475 2.75 0.05 -15.19
C TRP A 475 1.42 0.05 -15.92
N LEU A 476 0.48 0.89 -15.46
CA LEU A 476 -0.83 1.12 -16.05
C LEU A 476 -0.86 2.49 -16.74
N ASN A 477 -1.05 2.50 -18.07
CA ASN A 477 -1.09 3.73 -18.87
C ASN A 477 -2.40 4.53 -18.69
N GLY A 478 -3.42 3.92 -18.11
CA GLY A 478 -4.67 4.51 -17.66
C GLY A 478 -5.27 3.69 -16.52
N SER A 479 -6.33 4.15 -15.92
CA SER A 479 -7.10 3.44 -14.89
C SER A 479 -8.43 2.95 -15.44
N ASP A 480 -9.50 3.77 -15.43
CA ASP A 480 -10.84 3.40 -15.91
C ASP A 480 -10.91 3.28 -17.43
N ASN A 481 -10.05 4.01 -18.12
CA ASN A 481 -9.97 4.00 -19.55
C ASN A 481 -8.53 3.84 -20.04
N PRO A 482 -8.31 3.11 -21.14
CA PRO A 482 -7.03 3.15 -21.83
C PRO A 482 -6.89 4.49 -22.56
N PRO A 483 -5.67 5.01 -22.69
CA PRO A 483 -5.42 6.20 -23.49
C PRO A 483 -5.73 5.94 -24.97
N PRO A 484 -6.08 6.98 -25.76
CA PRO A 484 -6.20 6.85 -27.20
C PRO A 484 -4.87 6.44 -27.85
N ALA A 485 -4.94 5.83 -29.03
CA ALA A 485 -3.80 5.18 -29.66
C ALA A 485 -2.54 6.06 -29.78
N GLU A 486 -2.69 7.35 -30.06
CA GLU A 486 -1.58 8.30 -30.14
C GLU A 486 -0.87 8.47 -28.79
N VAL A 487 -1.64 8.63 -27.71
CA VAL A 487 -1.09 8.80 -26.36
C VAL A 487 -0.49 7.49 -25.85
N GLU A 488 -1.19 6.36 -26.08
CA GLU A 488 -0.69 5.03 -25.70
C GLU A 488 0.65 4.74 -26.38
N GLN A 489 0.76 5.00 -27.69
CA GLN A 489 2.02 4.79 -28.42
C GLN A 489 3.14 5.71 -27.89
N ALA A 490 2.84 6.96 -27.60
CA ALA A 490 3.82 7.90 -27.04
C ALA A 490 4.36 7.43 -25.66
N TYR A 491 3.49 6.85 -24.84
CA TYR A 491 3.88 6.29 -23.55
C TYR A 491 4.75 5.04 -23.71
N LEU A 492 4.37 4.10 -24.57
CA LEU A 492 5.14 2.89 -24.88
C LEU A 492 6.53 3.23 -25.45
N ASP A 493 6.64 4.25 -26.27
CA ASP A 493 7.92 4.70 -26.82
C ASP A 493 8.86 5.22 -25.72
N ILE A 494 8.34 5.96 -24.75
CA ILE A 494 9.10 6.44 -23.59
C ILE A 494 9.53 5.28 -22.69
N GLU A 495 8.63 4.37 -22.37
CA GLU A 495 8.89 3.20 -21.54
C GLU A 495 9.98 2.32 -22.16
N LYS A 496 9.90 2.08 -23.47
CA LYS A 496 10.92 1.34 -24.24
C LYS A 496 12.25 2.08 -24.27
N GLN A 497 12.23 3.39 -24.57
CA GLN A 497 13.44 4.23 -24.61
C GLN A 497 14.18 4.21 -23.27
N LEU A 498 13.44 4.23 -22.18
CA LEU A 498 14.00 4.28 -20.82
C LEU A 498 14.21 2.88 -20.21
N LEU A 499 14.09 1.83 -20.99
CA LEU A 499 14.32 0.44 -20.55
C LEU A 499 13.45 0.04 -19.35
N TRP A 500 12.15 0.36 -19.42
CA TRP A 500 11.20 -0.10 -18.41
C TRP A 500 11.17 -1.63 -18.34
N PRO A 501 11.46 -2.28 -17.19
CA PRO A 501 11.73 -3.71 -17.17
C PRO A 501 10.50 -4.60 -16.94
N ASN A 502 9.32 -4.01 -16.75
CA ASN A 502 8.14 -4.74 -16.28
C ASN A 502 7.02 -4.71 -17.33
N PRO A 503 6.00 -5.57 -17.21
CA PRO A 503 4.81 -5.49 -18.05
C PRO A 503 4.16 -4.11 -18.01
N VAL A 504 3.69 -3.64 -19.19
CA VAL A 504 2.87 -2.45 -19.34
C VAL A 504 1.48 -2.91 -19.74
N VAL A 505 0.46 -2.31 -19.14
CA VAL A 505 -0.95 -2.60 -19.43
C VAL A 505 -1.67 -1.30 -19.75
N SER A 506 -2.51 -1.32 -20.78
CA SER A 506 -3.16 -0.10 -21.30
C SER A 506 -4.02 0.62 -20.27
N SER A 507 -4.75 -0.15 -19.43
CA SER A 507 -5.54 0.39 -18.32
C SER A 507 -5.83 -0.69 -17.28
N ALA A 508 -6.41 -0.31 -16.16
CA ALA A 508 -6.86 -1.24 -15.13
C ALA A 508 -8.18 -1.94 -15.49
N THR A 509 -8.79 -1.63 -16.64
CA THR A 509 -10.06 -2.22 -17.11
C THR A 509 -9.86 -3.28 -18.19
N GLY A 510 -10.93 -4.03 -18.47
CA GLY A 510 -10.96 -5.03 -19.55
C GLY A 510 -11.09 -4.44 -20.96
N LYS A 511 -10.99 -3.12 -21.13
CA LYS A 511 -11.11 -2.44 -22.42
C LYS A 511 -9.91 -2.78 -23.31
N THR A 512 -10.20 -3.10 -24.57
CA THR A 512 -9.18 -3.46 -25.57
C THR A 512 -8.73 -2.22 -26.34
N THR A 513 -7.44 -2.10 -26.63
CA THR A 513 -6.89 -1.04 -27.50
C THR A 513 -6.46 -1.60 -28.85
N THR A 514 -6.27 -0.71 -29.82
CA THR A 514 -5.71 -1.06 -31.13
C THR A 514 -4.18 -1.22 -31.11
N VAL A 515 -3.52 -0.74 -30.04
CA VAL A 515 -2.05 -0.74 -29.92
C VAL A 515 -1.56 -1.96 -29.18
N THR A 516 -2.04 -2.18 -27.93
CA THR A 516 -1.60 -3.30 -27.08
C THR A 516 -2.59 -4.47 -26.99
N GLY A 517 -3.79 -4.32 -27.55
CA GLY A 517 -4.81 -5.39 -27.52
C GLY A 517 -5.52 -5.49 -26.16
N GLN A 518 -5.75 -6.74 -25.72
CA GLN A 518 -6.41 -7.02 -24.45
C GLN A 518 -5.50 -6.72 -23.26
N SER A 519 -6.03 -5.97 -22.28
CA SER A 519 -5.34 -5.70 -21.02
C SER A 519 -5.13 -6.98 -20.19
N GLY A 520 -6.08 -7.91 -20.26
CA GLY A 520 -6.11 -9.13 -19.45
C GLY A 520 -6.51 -8.90 -17.99
N VAL A 521 -6.90 -7.69 -17.64
CA VAL A 521 -7.43 -7.33 -16.32
C VAL A 521 -8.88 -6.89 -16.44
N LYS A 522 -9.57 -6.75 -15.31
CA LYS A 522 -10.94 -6.20 -15.27
C LYS A 522 -11.09 -5.31 -14.05
N MET A 523 -11.94 -4.30 -14.16
CA MET A 523 -12.38 -3.44 -13.08
C MET A 523 -13.90 -3.54 -13.04
N THR A 524 -14.43 -4.46 -12.26
CA THR A 524 -15.86 -4.76 -12.28
C THR A 524 -16.53 -4.52 -10.94
N GLY A 525 -15.83 -3.92 -9.98
CA GLY A 525 -16.34 -3.82 -8.62
C GLY A 525 -16.68 -5.22 -8.06
N PRO A 526 -17.74 -5.38 -7.28
CA PRO A 526 -18.68 -4.36 -6.79
C PRO A 526 -18.05 -3.39 -5.78
N TYR A 527 -18.77 -2.31 -5.49
CA TYR A 527 -18.33 -1.30 -4.51
C TYR A 527 -19.37 -1.11 -3.39
N GLU A 528 -20.64 -1.45 -3.67
CA GLU A 528 -21.70 -1.55 -2.67
C GLU A 528 -21.74 -2.94 -2.03
N TYR A 529 -22.43 -3.04 -0.89
CA TYR A 529 -22.50 -4.31 -0.16
C TYR A 529 -23.04 -5.47 -1.01
N ILE A 530 -22.32 -6.58 -0.94
CA ILE A 530 -22.71 -7.86 -1.50
C ILE A 530 -22.53 -8.99 -0.48
N ALA A 531 -23.35 -10.04 -0.62
CA ALA A 531 -23.24 -11.23 0.22
C ALA A 531 -21.99 -12.06 -0.12
N PRO A 532 -21.43 -12.83 0.85
CA PRO A 532 -20.28 -13.70 0.63
C PRO A 532 -20.38 -14.65 -0.57
N SER A 533 -21.56 -15.21 -0.85
CA SER A 533 -21.80 -16.10 -1.99
C SER A 533 -21.59 -15.44 -3.38
N TYR A 534 -21.60 -14.12 -3.45
CA TYR A 534 -21.36 -13.40 -4.72
C TYR A 534 -20.02 -13.79 -5.37
N TRP A 535 -18.98 -13.95 -4.57
CA TRP A 535 -17.62 -14.23 -5.07
C TRP A 535 -17.49 -15.62 -5.70
N GLU A 536 -18.38 -16.52 -5.35
CA GLU A 536 -18.36 -17.90 -5.77
C GLU A 536 -19.22 -18.18 -7.01
N LEU A 537 -19.94 -17.16 -7.49
CA LEU A 537 -20.61 -17.15 -8.77
C LEU A 537 -19.58 -17.04 -9.91
N ASP A 538 -18.74 -18.04 -10.05
CA ASP A 538 -17.56 -18.01 -10.94
C ASP A 538 -17.87 -18.29 -12.42
N THR A 539 -19.09 -18.04 -12.85
CA THR A 539 -19.56 -18.25 -14.22
C THR A 539 -19.15 -17.07 -15.11
N PRO A 540 -18.37 -17.26 -16.19
CA PRO A 540 -18.00 -16.21 -17.12
C PRO A 540 -19.22 -15.49 -17.72
N ALA A 541 -19.05 -14.21 -18.07
CA ALA A 541 -20.08 -13.43 -18.75
C ALA A 541 -20.61 -14.18 -20.00
N GLY A 542 -21.92 -14.09 -20.25
CA GLY A 542 -22.55 -14.72 -21.42
C GLY A 542 -22.98 -16.17 -21.25
N GLN A 543 -22.75 -16.82 -20.11
CA GLN A 543 -23.30 -18.16 -19.89
C GLN A 543 -24.74 -18.13 -19.33
N PRO A 544 -25.59 -19.14 -19.67
CA PRO A 544 -26.97 -19.18 -19.21
C PRO A 544 -27.09 -19.18 -17.68
N GLY A 545 -28.09 -18.44 -17.16
CA GLY A 545 -28.39 -18.38 -15.73
C GLY A 545 -27.74 -17.22 -14.98
N ARG A 546 -26.87 -16.44 -15.59
CA ARG A 546 -26.19 -15.29 -14.97
C ARG A 546 -26.95 -13.98 -15.17
N LYS A 547 -27.15 -13.20 -14.10
CA LYS A 547 -27.59 -11.82 -14.23
C LYS A 547 -26.47 -10.99 -14.89
N GLN A 548 -26.79 -10.27 -15.95
CA GLN A 548 -25.88 -9.31 -16.56
C GLN A 548 -25.76 -8.08 -15.67
N CYS A 549 -24.52 -7.64 -15.41
CA CYS A 549 -24.25 -6.29 -14.93
C CYS A 549 -24.14 -5.34 -16.11
N ALA A 550 -24.31 -4.01 -15.83
CA ALA A 550 -24.35 -2.97 -16.87
C ALA A 550 -23.13 -2.93 -17.80
N ASP A 551 -21.99 -3.42 -17.34
CA ASP A 551 -20.71 -3.50 -18.04
C ASP A 551 -20.41 -4.87 -18.69
N GLY A 552 -21.39 -5.77 -18.73
CA GLY A 552 -21.28 -7.07 -19.42
C GLY A 552 -20.58 -8.18 -18.63
N GLY A 553 -20.10 -7.93 -17.41
CA GLY A 553 -19.44 -8.92 -16.58
C GLY A 553 -19.91 -8.85 -15.13
N CYS A 554 -20.38 -9.95 -14.57
CA CYS A 554 -20.82 -9.98 -13.17
C CYS A 554 -20.19 -11.06 -12.36
N GLY A 555 -19.90 -10.72 -11.11
CA GLY A 555 -19.66 -11.64 -10.00
C GLY A 555 -18.49 -12.60 -10.19
N GLY A 556 -18.16 -13.25 -9.12
CA GLY A 556 -17.24 -14.35 -9.10
C GLY A 556 -15.76 -14.02 -9.16
N ALA A 557 -15.01 -14.94 -8.60
CA ALA A 557 -13.56 -14.86 -8.47
C ALA A 557 -12.90 -15.53 -9.69
N PHE A 558 -12.76 -14.78 -10.79
CA PHE A 558 -12.03 -15.21 -11.98
C PHE A 558 -11.25 -14.06 -12.62
N GLY A 559 -10.21 -14.37 -13.40
CA GLY A 559 -9.34 -13.38 -14.03
C GLY A 559 -8.64 -12.50 -12.99
N PHE A 560 -8.18 -11.32 -13.40
CA PHE A 560 -7.55 -10.34 -12.54
C PHE A 560 -8.48 -9.15 -12.31
N ASN A 561 -9.06 -9.03 -11.12
CA ASN A 561 -9.88 -7.88 -10.77
C ASN A 561 -9.02 -6.83 -10.06
N THR A 562 -8.83 -5.69 -10.72
CA THR A 562 -7.99 -4.60 -10.25
C THR A 562 -8.65 -3.71 -9.21
N GLU A 563 -9.97 -3.78 -9.09
CA GLU A 563 -10.77 -3.10 -8.08
C GLU A 563 -12.01 -3.91 -7.76
N THR A 564 -12.16 -4.27 -6.50
CA THR A 564 -13.32 -5.01 -6.03
C THR A 564 -13.45 -4.92 -4.52
N SER A 565 -14.68 -4.90 -4.00
CA SER A 565 -14.95 -4.79 -2.58
C SER A 565 -16.23 -5.51 -2.19
N MET A 566 -16.36 -5.87 -0.92
CA MET A 566 -17.63 -6.34 -0.37
C MET A 566 -18.57 -5.19 0.03
N GLY A 567 -18.20 -3.95 -0.19
CA GLY A 567 -18.93 -2.74 0.16
C GLY A 567 -18.26 -1.90 1.24
N PRO A 568 -18.97 -0.89 1.76
CA PRO A 568 -18.45 0.00 2.81
C PRO A 568 -17.85 -0.74 3.99
N ALA A 569 -16.82 -0.14 4.60
CA ALA A 569 -16.16 -0.64 5.79
C ALA A 569 -16.38 0.35 6.94
N VAL A 570 -17.45 0.14 7.71
CA VAL A 570 -17.69 0.91 8.93
C VAL A 570 -16.61 0.54 9.96
N PRO A 571 -15.82 1.50 10.46
CA PRO A 571 -14.75 1.19 11.39
C PRO A 571 -15.27 0.81 12.78
N PRO A 572 -14.44 0.28 13.67
CA PRO A 572 -14.79 0.09 15.08
C PRO A 572 -15.24 1.39 15.76
N VAL A 573 -16.10 1.25 16.77
CA VAL A 573 -16.79 2.38 17.41
C VAL A 573 -15.86 3.47 17.92
N GLU A 574 -14.66 3.13 18.35
CA GLU A 574 -13.65 4.07 18.82
C GLU A 574 -13.23 5.04 17.70
N SER A 575 -13.11 4.55 16.48
CA SER A 575 -12.79 5.38 15.30
C SER A 575 -13.99 6.21 14.85
N ILE A 576 -15.20 5.68 14.93
CA ILE A 576 -16.42 6.44 14.66
C ILE A 576 -16.48 7.66 15.60
N ARG A 577 -16.25 7.45 16.89
CA ARG A 577 -16.23 8.54 17.88
C ARG A 577 -15.18 9.61 17.57
N ALA A 578 -14.01 9.20 17.13
CA ALA A 578 -12.94 10.11 16.75
C ALA A 578 -13.26 10.90 15.48
N MET A 579 -14.01 10.31 14.55
CA MET A 579 -14.33 10.87 13.24
C MET A 579 -15.52 11.81 13.26
N VAL A 580 -16.68 11.36 13.80
CA VAL A 580 -17.94 12.13 13.70
C VAL A 580 -18.23 12.98 14.92
N GLY A 581 -17.58 12.72 16.05
CA GLY A 581 -17.83 13.41 17.32
C GLY A 581 -19.06 12.88 18.07
N LYS A 582 -19.17 13.25 19.35
CA LYS A 582 -20.15 12.69 20.27
C LYS A 582 -21.62 13.01 19.92
N ASP A 583 -21.85 14.15 19.29
CA ASP A 583 -23.21 14.65 19.02
C ASP A 583 -23.82 14.02 17.75
N HIS A 584 -23.00 13.30 16.95
CA HIS A 584 -23.34 12.64 15.70
C HIS A 584 -23.14 11.12 15.73
N LEU A 585 -23.03 10.53 16.93
CA LEU A 585 -22.73 9.11 17.06
C LEU A 585 -23.87 8.21 16.60
N TRP A 586 -25.10 8.60 16.84
CA TRP A 586 -26.28 7.80 16.51
C TRP A 586 -27.56 8.63 16.51
N PRO A 587 -28.52 8.41 15.60
CA PRO A 587 -28.44 7.49 14.45
C PRO A 587 -27.47 8.00 13.36
N VAL A 588 -27.29 7.19 12.31
CA VAL A 588 -26.58 7.60 11.08
C VAL A 588 -27.20 8.88 10.51
N ASP A 589 -26.39 9.90 10.29
CA ASP A 589 -26.81 11.22 9.80
C ASP A 589 -25.90 11.72 8.64
N ASP A 590 -26.02 12.98 8.28
CA ASP A 590 -25.25 13.60 7.22
C ASP A 590 -23.73 13.68 7.52
N VAL A 591 -23.32 13.67 8.77
CA VAL A 591 -21.90 13.62 9.13
C VAL A 591 -21.31 12.25 8.73
N TRP A 592 -22.04 11.18 9.03
CA TRP A 592 -21.66 9.84 8.57
C TRP A 592 -21.60 9.75 7.04
N ASN A 593 -22.65 10.27 6.36
CA ASN A 593 -22.74 10.21 4.93
C ASN A 593 -21.65 11.02 4.23
N PHE A 594 -21.19 12.14 4.82
CA PHE A 594 -20.04 12.88 4.30
C PHE A 594 -18.75 12.05 4.36
N HIS A 595 -18.59 11.26 5.41
CA HIS A 595 -17.46 10.31 5.55
C HIS A 595 -17.67 8.98 4.83
N ALA A 596 -18.80 8.76 4.18
CA ALA A 596 -19.07 7.53 3.42
C ALA A 596 -18.64 7.60 1.94
N GLY A 597 -18.26 8.77 1.44
CA GLY A 597 -17.82 8.97 0.07
C GLY A 597 -18.77 9.84 -0.76
N GLY A 598 -18.34 10.14 -1.98
CA GLY A 598 -19.09 10.92 -2.96
C GLY A 598 -19.64 10.07 -4.11
N GLY A 599 -20.29 10.70 -5.07
CA GLY A 599 -20.79 10.07 -6.29
C GLY A 599 -21.88 9.03 -6.05
N GLU A 600 -21.75 7.88 -6.65
CA GLU A 600 -22.70 6.77 -6.47
C GLU A 600 -22.69 6.19 -5.04
N PHE A 601 -21.61 6.41 -4.27
CA PHE A 601 -21.44 5.96 -2.89
C PHE A 601 -21.95 6.98 -1.87
N LYS A 602 -23.10 7.52 -2.13
CA LYS A 602 -23.70 8.69 -1.42
C LYS A 602 -23.86 8.48 0.09
N THR A 603 -24.17 7.27 0.50
CA THR A 603 -24.50 6.93 1.89
C THR A 603 -24.11 5.51 2.20
N ILE A 604 -24.11 5.16 3.48
CA ILE A 604 -23.97 3.77 3.93
C ILE A 604 -25.32 3.01 3.96
N GLY A 605 -26.35 3.52 3.27
CA GLY A 605 -27.70 2.98 3.34
C GLY A 605 -27.78 1.51 2.93
N VAL A 606 -27.26 1.15 1.75
CA VAL A 606 -27.26 -0.23 1.23
C VAL A 606 -26.55 -1.18 2.20
N PHE A 607 -25.41 -0.78 2.77
CA PHE A 607 -24.70 -1.55 3.77
C PHE A 607 -25.50 -1.72 5.07
N SER A 608 -26.14 -0.65 5.54
CA SER A 608 -26.92 -0.64 6.78
C SER A 608 -28.19 -1.48 6.66
N ASP A 609 -28.88 -1.41 5.52
CA ASP A 609 -30.06 -2.22 5.24
C ASP A 609 -29.70 -3.71 5.18
N ALA A 610 -28.62 -4.04 4.50
CA ALA A 610 -28.11 -5.41 4.46
C ALA A 610 -27.73 -5.93 5.85
N LEU A 611 -27.07 -5.09 6.66
CA LEU A 611 -26.72 -5.43 8.05
C LEU A 611 -27.94 -5.70 8.90
N ALA A 612 -28.95 -4.84 8.83
CA ALA A 612 -30.21 -5.01 9.56
C ALA A 612 -30.97 -6.28 9.12
N ASN A 613 -30.97 -6.58 7.83
CA ASN A 613 -31.61 -7.79 7.29
C ASN A 613 -30.87 -9.07 7.69
N ARG A 614 -29.53 -9.01 7.79
CA ARG A 614 -28.72 -10.19 8.12
C ARG A 614 -28.62 -10.47 9.62
N TYR A 615 -28.39 -9.43 10.42
CA TYR A 615 -28.04 -9.56 11.84
C TYR A 615 -29.02 -8.87 12.79
N GLY A 616 -30.14 -8.36 12.28
CA GLY A 616 -31.12 -7.61 13.06
C GLY A 616 -30.77 -6.13 13.17
N LYS A 617 -31.77 -5.30 13.45
CA LYS A 617 -31.62 -3.86 13.63
C LYS A 617 -30.72 -3.56 14.82
N SER A 618 -30.04 -2.44 14.75
CA SER A 618 -29.21 -1.91 15.84
C SER A 618 -29.88 -0.71 16.49
N ASP A 619 -29.85 -0.64 17.80
CA ASP A 619 -30.45 0.43 18.59
C ASP A 619 -29.44 1.51 19.02
N ASN A 620 -28.15 1.24 18.85
CA ASN A 620 -27.05 2.11 19.25
C ASN A 620 -25.81 1.88 18.37
N VAL A 621 -24.87 2.81 18.46
CA VAL A 621 -23.64 2.80 17.66
C VAL A 621 -22.74 1.61 17.97
N GLU A 622 -22.70 1.14 19.22
CA GLU A 622 -21.86 0.03 19.66
C GLU A 622 -22.28 -1.28 18.97
N ASP A 623 -23.57 -1.56 18.97
CA ASP A 623 -24.13 -2.74 18.31
C ASP A 623 -23.99 -2.64 16.79
N PHE A 624 -24.28 -1.47 16.20
CA PHE A 624 -24.13 -1.25 14.77
C PHE A 624 -22.67 -1.44 14.32
N ALA A 625 -21.73 -0.82 15.01
CA ALA A 625 -20.31 -0.96 14.70
C ALA A 625 -19.82 -2.40 14.86
N PHE A 626 -20.28 -3.12 15.89
CA PHE A 626 -19.87 -4.50 16.14
C PHE A 626 -20.42 -5.45 15.08
N LYS A 627 -21.70 -5.34 14.73
CA LYS A 627 -22.32 -6.11 13.65
C LYS A 627 -21.64 -5.81 12.30
N SER A 628 -21.26 -4.55 12.07
CA SER A 628 -20.51 -4.14 10.88
C SER A 628 -19.16 -4.84 10.78
N GLN A 629 -18.45 -5.07 11.90
CA GLN A 629 -17.19 -5.83 11.86
C GLN A 629 -17.42 -7.27 11.39
N LEU A 630 -18.50 -7.94 11.84
CA LEU A 630 -18.82 -9.29 11.39
C LEU A 630 -19.15 -9.31 9.88
N GLN A 631 -20.00 -8.38 9.43
CA GLN A 631 -20.37 -8.29 8.01
C GLN A 631 -19.15 -8.08 7.11
N THR A 632 -18.24 -7.19 7.51
CA THR A 632 -17.01 -6.89 6.76
C THR A 632 -16.01 -8.06 6.84
N TYR A 633 -15.86 -8.70 8.00
CA TYR A 633 -15.03 -9.90 8.18
C TYR A 633 -15.44 -11.01 7.22
N GLU A 634 -16.72 -11.36 7.18
CA GLU A 634 -17.22 -12.45 6.34
C GLU A 634 -17.10 -12.13 4.86
N GLY A 635 -17.46 -10.91 4.44
CA GLY A 635 -17.43 -10.50 3.05
C GLY A 635 -16.00 -10.44 2.47
N VAL A 636 -15.06 -9.85 3.20
CA VAL A 636 -13.65 -9.77 2.80
C VAL A 636 -12.99 -11.14 2.80
N ARG A 637 -13.27 -11.99 3.82
CA ARG A 637 -12.75 -13.35 3.87
C ARG A 637 -13.22 -14.15 2.66
N ALA A 638 -14.53 -14.18 2.40
CA ALA A 638 -15.11 -14.93 1.27
C ALA A 638 -14.54 -14.48 -0.08
N MET A 639 -14.33 -13.18 -0.27
CA MET A 639 -13.69 -12.64 -1.47
C MET A 639 -12.30 -13.26 -1.69
N TYR A 640 -11.41 -13.14 -0.73
CA TYR A 640 -10.05 -13.64 -0.89
C TYR A 640 -9.98 -15.17 -0.92
N GLU A 641 -10.84 -15.87 -0.18
CA GLU A 641 -10.97 -17.34 -0.25
C GLU A 641 -11.37 -17.79 -1.66
N ALA A 642 -12.38 -17.15 -2.25
CA ALA A 642 -12.87 -17.49 -3.58
C ALA A 642 -11.80 -17.26 -4.67
N PHE A 643 -11.10 -16.12 -4.63
CA PHE A 643 -9.98 -15.87 -5.56
C PHE A 643 -8.84 -16.86 -5.36
N SER A 644 -8.53 -17.23 -4.13
CA SER A 644 -7.45 -18.18 -3.81
C SER A 644 -7.81 -19.61 -4.19
N ARG A 645 -9.07 -20.07 -3.99
CA ARG A 645 -9.50 -21.40 -4.40
C ARG A 645 -9.48 -21.59 -5.91
N ASN A 646 -9.71 -20.50 -6.67
CA ASN A 646 -9.83 -20.54 -8.13
C ASN A 646 -8.52 -20.25 -8.88
N LYS A 647 -7.35 -20.35 -8.23
CA LYS A 647 -6.08 -20.13 -8.95
C LYS A 647 -5.78 -21.29 -9.94
N TYR A 648 -5.38 -21.05 -11.15
CA TYR A 648 -5.09 -19.79 -11.86
C TYR A 648 -6.15 -19.48 -12.93
N ARG A 649 -7.39 -19.86 -12.71
CA ARG A 649 -8.53 -19.26 -13.38
C ARG A 649 -8.75 -17.83 -12.85
N SER A 650 -8.61 -17.65 -11.55
CA SER A 650 -8.38 -16.38 -10.89
C SER A 650 -6.89 -16.09 -10.86
N THR A 651 -6.48 -14.90 -11.31
CA THR A 651 -5.07 -14.50 -11.43
C THR A 651 -4.70 -13.32 -10.55
N GLY A 652 -5.69 -12.59 -10.03
CA GLY A 652 -5.46 -11.49 -9.12
C GLY A 652 -6.72 -10.85 -8.58
N VAL A 653 -6.59 -10.30 -7.37
CA VAL A 653 -7.63 -9.52 -6.68
C VAL A 653 -7.00 -8.36 -5.94
N ILE A 654 -7.53 -7.16 -6.18
CA ILE A 654 -7.17 -5.94 -5.45
C ILE A 654 -8.41 -5.45 -4.72
N GLN A 655 -8.40 -5.59 -3.38
CA GLN A 655 -9.40 -5.00 -2.52
C GLN A 655 -9.41 -3.48 -2.71
N TRP A 656 -10.54 -2.92 -2.98
CA TRP A 656 -10.75 -1.50 -3.05
C TRP A 656 -11.45 -1.01 -1.79
N MET A 657 -10.74 -0.44 -0.78
CA MET A 657 -9.34 -0.01 -0.68
C MET A 657 -8.60 -0.81 0.41
N LEU A 658 -7.28 -0.59 0.50
CA LEU A 658 -6.44 -1.07 1.60
C LEU A 658 -6.56 -0.14 2.81
N ASN A 659 -6.40 1.17 2.59
CA ASN A 659 -6.40 2.23 3.59
C ASN A 659 -7.30 3.41 3.16
N ASN A 660 -7.31 4.48 3.94
CA ASN A 660 -8.06 5.70 3.65
C ASN A 660 -7.14 6.93 3.60
N ALA A 661 -7.45 7.87 2.69
CA ALA A 661 -6.78 9.18 2.59
C ALA A 661 -7.10 10.09 3.79
N TRP A 662 -8.26 9.92 4.37
CA TRP A 662 -8.82 10.64 5.51
C TRP A 662 -9.79 9.71 6.26
N PRO A 663 -10.23 10.05 7.49
CA PRO A 663 -11.19 9.22 8.18
C PRO A 663 -12.46 9.03 7.36
N SER A 664 -12.71 7.81 6.92
CA SER A 664 -13.88 7.48 6.10
C SER A 664 -14.38 6.06 6.36
N MET A 665 -15.55 5.75 5.82
CA MET A 665 -16.23 4.47 6.00
C MET A 665 -16.22 3.61 4.73
N ILE A 666 -15.29 3.90 3.79
CA ILE A 666 -15.27 3.23 2.49
C ILE A 666 -14.09 2.25 2.39
N TRP A 667 -14.44 0.99 2.19
CA TRP A 667 -13.67 -0.13 1.64
C TRP A 667 -12.34 -0.49 2.33
N HIS A 668 -11.92 0.19 3.40
CA HIS A 668 -10.61 -0.07 4.02
C HIS A 668 -10.51 -1.44 4.70
N LEU A 669 -9.31 -1.98 4.77
CA LEU A 669 -8.98 -3.15 5.61
C LEU A 669 -8.58 -2.73 7.02
N TYR A 670 -7.88 -1.61 7.17
CA TYR A 670 -7.66 -0.89 8.42
C TYR A 670 -8.01 0.58 8.25
N ASP A 671 -8.55 1.18 9.27
CA ASP A 671 -9.04 2.55 9.18
C ASP A 671 -7.94 3.61 9.21
N TYR A 672 -8.32 4.87 8.99
CA TYR A 672 -7.38 5.98 8.99
C TYR A 672 -6.56 6.09 10.28
N TYR A 673 -7.10 5.66 11.41
CA TYR A 673 -6.41 5.70 12.72
C TYR A 673 -5.50 4.50 12.97
N LEU A 674 -5.25 3.67 11.96
CA LEU A 674 -4.50 2.41 12.03
C LEU A 674 -5.13 1.38 12.98
N ARG A 675 -6.46 1.39 13.08
CA ARG A 675 -7.18 0.36 13.84
C ARG A 675 -7.60 -0.76 12.91
N PRO A 676 -7.12 -2.00 13.13
CA PRO A 676 -7.54 -3.16 12.35
C PRO A 676 -8.96 -3.55 12.75
N GLY A 677 -9.85 -3.64 11.77
CA GLY A 677 -11.25 -4.04 11.94
C GLY A 677 -11.52 -5.46 11.43
N GLY A 678 -12.83 -5.79 11.28
CA GLY A 678 -13.25 -7.08 10.79
C GLY A 678 -12.67 -7.43 9.42
N GLY A 679 -12.61 -6.46 8.49
CA GLY A 679 -12.03 -6.66 7.16
C GLY A 679 -10.56 -7.07 7.17
N TYR A 680 -9.76 -6.47 8.07
CA TYR A 680 -8.36 -6.83 8.27
C TYR A 680 -8.20 -8.31 8.63
N PHE A 681 -8.95 -8.77 9.64
CA PHE A 681 -8.83 -10.14 10.12
C PHE A 681 -9.50 -11.15 9.18
N GLY A 682 -10.53 -10.73 8.43
CA GLY A 682 -11.09 -11.53 7.34
C GLY A 682 -10.06 -11.77 6.23
N ALA A 683 -9.35 -10.72 5.81
CA ALA A 683 -8.25 -10.82 4.84
C ALA A 683 -7.11 -11.70 5.38
N LYS A 684 -6.62 -11.42 6.58
CA LYS A 684 -5.55 -12.17 7.22
C LYS A 684 -5.87 -13.68 7.30
N ARG A 685 -7.10 -14.01 7.65
CA ARG A 685 -7.58 -15.39 7.72
C ARG A 685 -7.55 -16.07 6.36
N ALA A 686 -8.14 -15.46 5.35
CA ALA A 686 -8.20 -16.01 4.00
C ALA A 686 -6.83 -16.17 3.33
N MET A 687 -5.82 -15.46 3.84
CA MET A 687 -4.46 -15.43 3.26
C MET A 687 -3.43 -16.23 4.05
N GLU A 688 -3.85 -17.02 5.02
CA GLU A 688 -2.95 -17.97 5.68
C GLU A 688 -2.27 -18.85 4.62
N ALA A 689 -1.02 -19.19 4.85
CA ALA A 689 -0.19 -19.92 3.88
C ALA A 689 -0.75 -21.31 3.52
N LEU A 690 -1.39 -21.96 4.50
CA LEU A 690 -2.22 -23.15 4.34
C LEU A 690 -3.59 -22.82 4.94
N HIS A 691 -4.65 -22.89 4.14
CA HIS A 691 -5.95 -22.44 4.56
C HIS A 691 -7.07 -23.40 4.14
N PRO A 692 -7.93 -23.87 5.06
CA PRO A 692 -9.15 -24.58 4.71
C PRO A 692 -10.27 -23.57 4.46
N ALA A 693 -10.92 -23.60 3.30
CA ALA A 693 -11.98 -22.69 2.90
C ALA A 693 -13.32 -23.42 2.70
N TYR A 694 -14.41 -22.69 2.94
CA TYR A 694 -15.78 -23.19 2.72
C TYR A 694 -16.44 -22.42 1.58
N GLY A 695 -16.96 -23.15 0.60
CA GLY A 695 -17.75 -22.61 -0.51
C GLY A 695 -19.20 -22.36 -0.12
N TYR A 696 -19.65 -21.11 -0.22
CA TYR A 696 -21.04 -20.73 0.07
C TYR A 696 -22.02 -21.10 -1.05
N ASP A 697 -21.51 -21.39 -2.25
CA ASP A 697 -22.28 -21.72 -3.45
C ASP A 697 -22.65 -23.21 -3.54
N ASP A 698 -21.68 -24.08 -3.32
CA ASP A 698 -21.80 -25.53 -3.53
C ASP A 698 -21.47 -26.36 -2.27
N HIS A 699 -21.33 -25.70 -1.13
CA HIS A 699 -20.99 -26.28 0.17
C HIS A 699 -19.70 -27.14 0.14
N SER A 700 -18.80 -26.79 -0.77
CA SER A 700 -17.52 -27.49 -0.90
C SER A 700 -16.51 -27.04 0.15
N ILE A 701 -15.63 -27.97 0.51
CA ILE A 701 -14.49 -27.73 1.39
C ILE A 701 -13.22 -27.82 0.56
N TRP A 702 -12.41 -26.81 0.67
CA TRP A 702 -11.15 -26.66 -0.06
C TRP A 702 -9.98 -26.58 0.87
N VAL A 703 -8.79 -26.99 0.40
CA VAL A 703 -7.51 -26.67 1.02
C VAL A 703 -6.69 -25.88 0.00
N VAL A 704 -6.29 -24.69 0.40
CA VAL A 704 -5.50 -23.76 -0.40
C VAL A 704 -4.09 -23.69 0.17
N SER A 705 -3.08 -23.97 -0.66
CA SER A 705 -1.67 -23.73 -0.35
C SER A 705 -1.18 -22.51 -1.15
N SER A 706 -0.65 -21.52 -0.44
CA SER A 706 0.08 -20.39 -1.02
C SER A 706 1.59 -20.50 -0.76
N GLN A 707 2.04 -21.65 -0.25
CA GLN A 707 3.45 -21.97 -0.09
C GLN A 707 4.01 -22.50 -1.40
N TYR A 708 5.30 -22.25 -1.65
CA TYR A 708 6.01 -22.75 -2.83
C TYR A 708 6.79 -24.06 -2.54
N GLN A 709 6.29 -24.82 -1.56
CA GLN A 709 6.77 -26.15 -1.16
C GLN A 709 5.58 -27.06 -0.90
N ASP A 710 5.75 -28.36 -1.23
CA ASP A 710 4.73 -29.36 -0.94
C ASP A 710 4.61 -29.59 0.56
N VAL A 711 3.38 -29.68 1.04
CA VAL A 711 3.07 -30.12 2.41
C VAL A 711 2.23 -31.39 2.32
N LYS A 712 2.64 -32.45 3.03
CA LYS A 712 2.03 -33.77 2.95
C LYS A 712 1.46 -34.22 4.30
N GLY A 713 0.45 -35.09 4.24
CA GLY A 713 -0.09 -35.75 5.41
C GLY A 713 -0.88 -34.84 6.35
N LEU A 714 -1.43 -33.75 5.83
CA LEU A 714 -2.31 -32.86 6.59
C LEU A 714 -3.59 -33.60 6.98
N LYS A 715 -4.12 -33.30 8.15
CA LYS A 715 -5.40 -33.84 8.59
C LYS A 715 -6.44 -32.72 8.64
N LEU A 716 -7.44 -32.82 7.78
CA LEU A 716 -8.56 -31.91 7.72
C LEU A 716 -9.75 -32.49 8.48
N SER A 717 -10.23 -31.79 9.49
CA SER A 717 -11.49 -32.12 10.19
C SER A 717 -12.57 -31.14 9.74
N THR A 718 -13.69 -31.67 9.27
CA THR A 718 -14.88 -30.92 8.87
C THR A 718 -16.06 -31.31 9.76
N LYS A 719 -16.69 -30.33 10.39
CA LYS A 719 -17.85 -30.55 11.25
C LYS A 719 -18.94 -29.53 10.96
N VAL A 720 -20.19 -29.95 11.08
CA VAL A 720 -21.35 -29.07 11.00
C VAL A 720 -22.13 -29.14 12.30
N TYR A 721 -22.44 -28.00 12.88
CA TYR A 721 -23.15 -27.86 14.13
C TYR A 721 -24.40 -26.99 13.95
N ASN A 722 -25.50 -27.38 14.55
CA ASN A 722 -26.61 -26.47 14.76
C ASN A 722 -26.24 -25.30 15.70
N LEU A 723 -27.13 -24.33 15.81
CA LEU A 723 -26.91 -23.15 16.66
C LEU A 723 -26.70 -23.53 18.14
N ASP A 724 -27.28 -24.61 18.60
CA ASP A 724 -27.14 -25.18 19.95
C ASP A 724 -25.89 -26.08 20.12
N LEU A 725 -25.04 -26.14 19.09
CA LEU A 725 -23.87 -27.03 18.99
C LEU A 725 -24.17 -28.53 18.93
N THR A 726 -25.42 -28.95 18.63
CA THR A 726 -25.66 -30.34 18.25
C THR A 726 -24.91 -30.66 16.96
N GLU A 727 -23.97 -31.62 17.02
CA GLU A 727 -23.19 -32.06 15.85
C GLU A 727 -24.11 -32.79 14.87
N LYS A 728 -24.15 -32.32 13.63
CA LYS A 728 -24.97 -32.85 12.55
C LYS A 728 -24.17 -33.59 11.49
N PHE A 729 -22.88 -33.22 11.35
CA PHE A 729 -21.97 -33.87 10.43
C PHE A 729 -20.56 -33.82 10.99
N SER A 730 -19.79 -34.90 10.74
CA SER A 730 -18.36 -34.95 11.09
C SER A 730 -17.63 -35.85 10.10
N HIS A 731 -16.55 -35.31 9.55
CA HIS A 731 -15.69 -36.01 8.60
C HIS A 731 -14.23 -35.65 8.80
N GLN A 732 -13.33 -36.60 8.47
CA GLN A 732 -11.89 -36.39 8.49
C GLN A 732 -11.25 -36.86 7.21
N ASP A 733 -10.39 -36.05 6.62
CA ASP A 733 -9.60 -36.34 5.43
C ASP A 733 -8.12 -36.26 5.72
N SER A 734 -7.34 -37.09 5.03
CA SER A 734 -5.90 -36.90 4.90
C SER A 734 -5.62 -36.17 3.59
N VAL A 735 -4.94 -35.04 3.64
CA VAL A 735 -4.78 -34.13 2.51
C VAL A 735 -3.31 -33.85 2.26
N ASP A 736 -2.87 -33.97 1.01
CA ASP A 736 -1.61 -33.38 0.56
C ASP A 736 -1.91 -32.04 -0.12
N ALA A 737 -1.11 -31.03 0.21
CA ALA A 737 -1.20 -29.70 -0.38
C ALA A 737 0.07 -29.43 -1.21
N PRO A 738 0.05 -29.65 -2.52
CA PRO A 738 1.16 -29.29 -3.39
C PRO A 738 1.50 -27.80 -3.32
N ALA A 739 2.72 -27.46 -3.73
CA ALA A 739 3.16 -26.09 -3.80
C ALA A 739 2.20 -25.24 -4.62
N ASP A 740 1.83 -24.06 -4.11
CA ASP A 740 0.99 -23.05 -4.77
C ASP A 740 -0.28 -23.63 -5.43
N SER A 741 -1.02 -24.42 -4.67
CA SER A 741 -2.17 -25.19 -5.17
C SER A 741 -3.47 -24.85 -4.48
N SER A 742 -4.56 -25.31 -5.07
CA SER A 742 -5.91 -25.31 -4.49
C SER A 742 -6.59 -26.63 -4.85
N ALA A 743 -7.13 -27.31 -3.84
CA ALA A 743 -7.79 -28.60 -4.03
C ALA A 743 -9.16 -28.61 -3.33
N LYS A 744 -10.20 -29.03 -4.08
CA LYS A 744 -11.50 -29.37 -3.51
C LYS A 744 -11.38 -30.72 -2.84
N ILE A 745 -11.68 -30.81 -1.55
CA ILE A 745 -11.52 -32.04 -0.76
C ILE A 745 -12.85 -32.80 -0.70
N LEU A 746 -13.91 -32.11 -0.33
CA LEU A 746 -15.24 -32.70 -0.29
C LEU A 746 -16.32 -31.67 -0.60
N THR A 747 -17.52 -32.14 -0.91
CA THR A 747 -18.76 -31.35 -0.86
C THR A 747 -19.59 -31.89 0.29
N LEU A 748 -20.07 -31.00 1.18
CA LEU A 748 -20.95 -31.41 2.26
C LEU A 748 -22.21 -32.07 1.67
N PRO A 749 -22.64 -33.22 2.17
CA PRO A 749 -23.90 -33.81 1.75
C PRO A 749 -25.07 -32.96 2.25
N ASP A 750 -26.27 -33.24 1.78
CA ASP A 750 -27.47 -32.70 2.40
C ASP A 750 -27.57 -33.19 3.84
N VAL A 751 -27.46 -32.24 4.78
CA VAL A 751 -27.46 -32.53 6.22
C VAL A 751 -28.86 -32.29 6.78
N GLU A 752 -29.51 -33.37 7.21
CA GLU A 752 -30.87 -33.29 7.75
C GLU A 752 -30.92 -32.62 9.14
N GLY A 753 -32.00 -31.88 9.39
CA GLY A 753 -32.29 -31.28 10.70
C GLY A 753 -31.36 -30.16 11.08
N LEU A 754 -30.85 -29.41 10.12
CA LEU A 754 -30.12 -28.17 10.37
C LEU A 754 -31.05 -27.08 10.93
N SER A 755 -30.54 -26.31 11.88
CA SER A 755 -31.16 -25.06 12.31
C SER A 755 -31.06 -23.98 11.21
N PRO A 756 -31.94 -22.94 11.20
CA PRO A 756 -31.90 -21.87 10.20
C PRO A 756 -30.50 -21.21 10.06
N VAL A 757 -29.81 -21.06 11.17
CA VAL A 757 -28.37 -20.72 11.23
C VAL A 757 -27.63 -21.90 11.82
N TYR A 758 -26.53 -22.29 11.21
CA TYR A 758 -25.67 -23.39 11.64
C TYR A 758 -24.20 -22.99 11.45
N PHE A 759 -23.28 -23.76 11.98
CA PHE A 759 -21.86 -23.50 11.87
C PHE A 759 -21.15 -24.61 11.10
N VAL A 760 -20.36 -24.22 10.10
CA VAL A 760 -19.36 -25.07 9.47
C VAL A 760 -18.03 -24.80 10.15
N ALA A 761 -17.47 -25.83 10.80
CA ALA A 761 -16.22 -25.76 11.55
C ALA A 761 -15.15 -26.61 10.84
N LEU A 762 -14.10 -25.96 10.41
CA LEU A 762 -12.95 -26.57 9.73
C LEU A 762 -11.73 -26.50 10.62
N ARG A 763 -10.90 -27.54 10.60
CA ARG A 763 -9.63 -27.58 11.32
C ARG A 763 -8.59 -28.34 10.50
N LEU A 764 -7.50 -27.65 10.18
CA LEU A 764 -6.34 -28.26 9.53
C LEU A 764 -5.21 -28.41 10.57
N GLU A 765 -4.78 -29.62 10.88
CA GLU A 765 -3.92 -29.88 12.04
C GLU A 765 -2.51 -29.31 11.93
N ASP A 766 -2.00 -29.08 10.74
CA ASP A 766 -0.69 -28.46 10.57
C ASP A 766 -0.70 -26.93 10.68
N SER A 767 -1.87 -26.30 10.63
CA SER A 767 -2.05 -24.85 10.79
C SER A 767 -2.22 -24.39 12.26
N GLY A 768 -1.70 -25.15 13.22
CA GLY A 768 -1.81 -24.83 14.64
C GLY A 768 -3.07 -25.35 15.33
N GLY A 769 -3.85 -26.21 14.66
CA GLY A 769 -5.01 -26.90 15.24
C GLY A 769 -6.17 -25.99 15.62
N LYS A 770 -6.29 -24.81 15.01
CA LYS A 770 -7.38 -23.86 15.24
C LYS A 770 -8.67 -24.31 14.53
N TRP A 771 -9.82 -24.08 15.17
CA TRP A 771 -11.11 -24.21 14.51
C TRP A 771 -11.44 -22.90 13.75
N TYR A 772 -11.81 -23.06 12.49
CA TYR A 772 -12.37 -22.01 11.62
C TYR A 772 -13.88 -22.17 11.61
N VAL A 773 -14.58 -21.34 12.35
CA VAL A 773 -16.04 -21.46 12.51
C VAL A 773 -16.71 -20.40 11.63
N THR A 774 -17.43 -20.88 10.62
CA THR A 774 -18.16 -20.05 9.68
C THR A 774 -19.67 -20.18 9.96
N PRO A 775 -20.36 -19.09 10.32
CA PRO A 775 -21.81 -19.11 10.38
C PRO A 775 -22.37 -19.22 8.97
N THR A 776 -23.38 -20.05 8.81
CA THR A 776 -24.05 -20.32 7.54
C THR A 776 -25.56 -20.29 7.75
N ALA A 777 -26.30 -19.69 6.82
CA ALA A 777 -27.73 -19.60 6.88
C ALA A 777 -28.37 -19.88 5.51
N SER A 778 -29.49 -20.64 5.50
CA SER A 778 -30.15 -21.02 4.26
C SER A 778 -30.68 -19.84 3.44
N TYR A 779 -30.97 -18.70 4.08
CA TYR A 779 -31.55 -17.51 3.45
C TYR A 779 -30.77 -16.21 3.71
N ALA A 780 -29.51 -16.29 4.08
CA ALA A 780 -28.69 -15.14 4.45
C ALA A 780 -29.23 -14.33 5.65
N ASP A 781 -30.13 -14.88 6.43
CA ASP A 781 -30.66 -14.32 7.67
C ASP A 781 -29.95 -14.98 8.86
N TYR A 782 -29.16 -14.20 9.56
CA TYR A 782 -28.36 -14.62 10.70
C TYR A 782 -28.90 -14.07 12.02
N THR A 783 -30.12 -13.53 12.05
CA THR A 783 -30.75 -12.98 13.26
C THR A 783 -30.81 -13.98 14.41
N ALA A 784 -30.91 -15.27 14.10
CA ALA A 784 -30.88 -16.35 15.10
C ALA A 784 -29.56 -16.37 15.92
N LEU A 785 -28.49 -15.76 15.47
CA LEU A 785 -27.23 -15.61 16.25
C LEU A 785 -27.46 -14.83 17.55
N GLU A 786 -28.48 -13.98 17.64
CA GLU A 786 -28.85 -13.28 18.87
C GLU A 786 -29.31 -14.22 19.97
N GLN A 787 -29.76 -15.44 19.63
CA GLN A 787 -30.15 -16.47 20.55
C GLN A 787 -28.99 -17.25 21.17
N LEU A 788 -27.76 -17.03 20.73
CA LEU A 788 -26.58 -17.68 21.29
C LEU A 788 -26.49 -17.41 22.81
N PRO A 789 -26.33 -18.46 23.64
CA PRO A 789 -26.23 -18.30 25.07
C PRO A 789 -25.05 -17.42 25.44
N LYS A 790 -25.22 -16.53 26.43
CA LYS A 790 -24.14 -15.68 26.90
C LYS A 790 -23.03 -16.51 27.56
N VAL A 791 -21.80 -16.25 27.15
CA VAL A 791 -20.60 -16.94 27.59
C VAL A 791 -19.71 -16.00 28.41
N LYS A 792 -19.07 -16.56 29.42
CA LYS A 792 -17.98 -15.90 30.16
C LYS A 792 -16.69 -16.67 29.92
N LEU A 793 -15.73 -16.01 29.28
CA LEU A 793 -14.40 -16.57 29.06
C LEU A 793 -13.51 -16.42 30.32
N LYS A 794 -12.58 -17.32 30.50
CA LYS A 794 -11.43 -17.07 31.38
C LYS A 794 -10.35 -16.42 30.55
N VAL A 795 -9.84 -15.28 31.02
CA VAL A 795 -8.82 -14.51 30.33
C VAL A 795 -7.65 -14.26 31.26
N THR A 796 -6.46 -14.55 30.77
CA THR A 796 -5.21 -14.19 31.45
C THR A 796 -4.28 -13.54 30.45
N SER A 797 -3.49 -12.56 30.88
CA SER A 797 -2.52 -11.92 30.04
C SER A 797 -1.18 -11.70 30.75
N ARG A 798 -0.11 -11.72 29.95
CA ARG A 798 1.25 -11.35 30.36
C ARG A 798 1.88 -10.53 29.25
N THR A 799 2.71 -9.56 29.61
CA THR A 799 3.41 -8.72 28.64
C THR A 799 4.90 -8.88 28.78
N GLU A 800 5.57 -9.17 27.69
CA GLU A 800 7.02 -9.23 27.55
C GLU A 800 7.51 -8.04 26.72
N ARG A 801 8.78 -7.67 26.89
CA ARG A 801 9.39 -6.53 26.19
C ARG A 801 10.69 -6.95 25.50
N PRO A 802 10.61 -7.64 24.35
CA PRO A 802 11.80 -8.00 23.58
C PRO A 802 12.27 -6.78 22.75
N GLY A 803 13.16 -5.95 23.32
CA GLY A 803 13.70 -4.78 22.64
C GLY A 803 12.77 -3.56 22.63
N GLU A 804 12.53 -2.97 21.48
CA GLU A 804 11.67 -1.77 21.31
C GLU A 804 10.18 -2.09 21.32
N ASP A 805 9.82 -3.33 21.02
CA ASP A 805 8.43 -3.79 21.02
C ASP A 805 8.04 -4.40 22.37
N SER A 806 6.74 -4.37 22.63
CA SER A 806 6.08 -5.15 23.67
C SER A 806 5.22 -6.23 23.00
N VAL A 807 5.21 -7.42 23.58
CA VAL A 807 4.35 -8.53 23.18
C VAL A 807 3.46 -8.90 24.34
N THR A 808 2.15 -8.71 24.17
CA THR A 808 1.15 -9.15 25.15
C THR A 808 0.56 -10.48 24.70
N HIS A 809 0.80 -11.51 25.51
CA HIS A 809 0.21 -12.84 25.36
C HIS A 809 -1.13 -12.85 26.06
N VAL A 810 -2.16 -13.26 25.37
CA VAL A 810 -3.52 -13.36 25.89
C VAL A 810 -3.98 -14.81 25.78
N THR A 811 -4.22 -15.46 26.92
CA THR A 811 -4.79 -16.80 26.95
C THR A 811 -6.28 -16.69 27.22
N LEU A 812 -7.07 -17.25 26.30
CA LEU A 812 -8.52 -17.37 26.38
C LEU A 812 -8.90 -18.83 26.60
N GLU A 813 -9.83 -19.09 27.50
CA GLU A 813 -10.43 -20.42 27.72
C GLU A 813 -11.96 -20.29 27.74
N ASN A 814 -12.63 -21.11 26.94
CA ASN A 814 -14.08 -21.20 26.97
C ASN A 814 -14.55 -22.37 27.86
N PRO A 815 -14.85 -22.15 29.15
CA PRO A 815 -15.25 -23.22 30.06
C PRO A 815 -16.73 -23.61 29.91
N SER A 816 -17.49 -22.93 29.06
CA SER A 816 -18.92 -23.13 28.86
C SER A 816 -19.20 -24.31 27.93
N LYS A 817 -20.46 -24.64 27.79
CA LYS A 817 -20.97 -25.64 26.83
C LYS A 817 -21.43 -25.00 25.51
N SER A 818 -21.26 -23.68 25.35
CA SER A 818 -21.73 -22.91 24.20
C SER A 818 -20.55 -22.30 23.46
N LEU A 819 -20.72 -22.02 22.17
CA LEU A 819 -19.74 -21.31 21.36
C LEU A 819 -19.55 -19.89 21.90
N ALA A 820 -18.30 -19.49 22.13
CA ALA A 820 -17.95 -18.07 22.25
C ALA A 820 -17.70 -17.56 20.85
N PHE A 821 -18.64 -16.74 20.34
CA PHE A 821 -18.65 -16.33 18.94
C PHE A 821 -18.13 -14.92 18.74
N PHE A 822 -17.27 -14.76 17.73
CA PHE A 822 -16.76 -13.48 17.25
C PHE A 822 -16.20 -12.57 18.36
N VAL A 823 -15.18 -13.08 19.06
CA VAL A 823 -14.55 -12.42 20.22
C VAL A 823 -13.52 -11.43 19.74
N ARG A 824 -13.72 -10.14 20.05
CA ARG A 824 -12.77 -9.07 19.82
C ARG A 824 -11.87 -8.86 21.05
N LEU A 825 -10.56 -8.72 20.79
CA LEU A 825 -9.56 -8.38 21.80
C LEU A 825 -9.02 -6.98 21.52
N LYS A 826 -8.77 -6.23 22.59
CA LYS A 826 -8.06 -4.96 22.58
C LYS A 826 -6.94 -4.98 23.63
N VAL A 827 -5.86 -4.30 23.34
CA VAL A 827 -4.83 -3.97 24.32
C VAL A 827 -4.82 -2.48 24.56
N ASN A 828 -4.97 -2.07 25.81
CA ASN A 828 -5.19 -0.67 26.21
C ASN A 828 -4.04 -0.15 27.09
N LYS A 829 -3.84 1.17 27.08
CA LYS A 829 -2.91 1.90 27.97
C LYS A 829 -3.52 1.98 29.38
N GLY A 830 -3.13 1.04 30.25
CA GLY A 830 -3.74 0.93 31.58
C GLY A 830 -5.18 0.40 31.56
N LEU A 831 -5.75 0.26 32.73
CA LEU A 831 -7.12 -0.21 32.91
C LEU A 831 -8.11 0.87 32.42
N LYS A 832 -8.97 0.55 31.46
CA LYS A 832 -9.92 1.46 30.82
C LYS A 832 -9.29 2.65 30.06
N GLY A 833 -8.01 2.58 29.76
CA GLY A 833 -7.35 3.56 28.90
C GLY A 833 -7.62 3.35 27.42
N ASP A 834 -7.04 4.22 26.61
CA ASP A 834 -7.17 4.16 25.15
C ASP A 834 -6.51 2.88 24.58
N GLU A 835 -7.07 2.37 23.51
CA GLU A 835 -6.49 1.26 22.75
C GLU A 835 -5.11 1.67 22.20
N ILE A 836 -4.15 0.76 22.33
CA ILE A 836 -2.80 0.95 21.78
C ILE A 836 -2.83 0.72 20.27
N LEU A 837 -2.39 1.72 19.52
CA LEU A 837 -2.29 1.68 18.07
C LEU A 837 -0.96 2.29 17.60
N PRO A 838 -0.39 1.76 16.52
CA PRO A 838 -0.78 0.54 15.80
C PRO A 838 -0.49 -0.73 16.60
N VAL A 839 -1.30 -1.76 16.38
CA VAL A 839 -1.14 -3.07 17.02
C VAL A 839 -1.26 -4.20 16.00
N VAL A 840 -0.35 -5.15 16.07
CA VAL A 840 -0.40 -6.38 15.27
C VAL A 840 -0.84 -7.53 16.16
N TRP A 841 -2.07 -8.01 15.96
CA TRP A 841 -2.58 -9.21 16.60
C TRP A 841 -2.26 -10.45 15.77
N GLU A 842 -1.84 -11.52 16.41
CA GLU A 842 -1.73 -12.83 15.74
C GLU A 842 -3.08 -13.26 15.16
N ASP A 843 -4.15 -13.09 15.94
CA ASP A 843 -5.53 -13.36 15.54
C ASP A 843 -6.49 -12.49 16.35
N ASN A 844 -7.65 -12.16 15.79
CA ASN A 844 -8.70 -11.41 16.48
C ASN A 844 -10.07 -11.72 15.87
N TYR A 845 -11.15 -11.27 16.50
CA TYR A 845 -12.52 -11.63 16.11
C TYR A 845 -12.69 -13.14 15.99
N ILE A 846 -12.17 -13.86 16.98
CA ILE A 846 -12.06 -15.32 16.98
C ILE A 846 -13.29 -15.97 17.60
N SER A 847 -13.56 -17.23 17.23
CA SER A 847 -14.56 -18.05 17.88
C SER A 847 -13.89 -19.21 18.62
N LEU A 848 -14.37 -19.55 19.82
CA LEU A 848 -13.84 -20.65 20.62
C LEU A 848 -14.94 -21.67 20.91
N MET A 849 -14.65 -22.92 20.54
CA MET A 849 -15.51 -24.05 20.85
C MET A 849 -15.55 -24.34 22.37
N PRO A 850 -16.56 -25.03 22.88
CA PRO A 850 -16.59 -25.50 24.28
C PRO A 850 -15.32 -26.22 24.68
N GLY A 851 -14.73 -25.82 25.81
CA GLY A 851 -13.48 -26.39 26.34
C GLY A 851 -12.21 -25.96 25.60
N GLU A 852 -12.32 -25.16 24.52
CA GLU A 852 -11.13 -24.69 23.79
C GLU A 852 -10.35 -23.68 24.62
N LYS A 853 -9.04 -23.85 24.60
CA LYS A 853 -8.07 -22.89 25.14
C LYS A 853 -7.16 -22.42 24.02
N ARG A 854 -7.00 -21.11 23.88
CA ARG A 854 -6.20 -20.48 22.84
C ARG A 854 -5.35 -19.36 23.44
N GLU A 855 -4.09 -19.31 23.06
CA GLU A 855 -3.24 -18.15 23.27
C GLU A 855 -3.12 -17.37 21.96
N VAL A 856 -3.20 -16.05 22.03
CA VAL A 856 -2.96 -15.12 20.93
C VAL A 856 -2.06 -13.99 21.42
N THR A 857 -1.28 -13.42 20.51
CA THR A 857 -0.34 -12.36 20.83
C THR A 857 -0.73 -11.04 20.18
N ALA A 858 -0.44 -9.94 20.90
CA ALA A 858 -0.50 -8.57 20.39
C ALA A 858 0.89 -7.95 20.46
N THR A 859 1.40 -7.47 19.33
CA THR A 859 2.71 -6.81 19.25
C THR A 859 2.54 -5.34 18.90
N TYR A 860 3.21 -4.47 19.65
CA TYR A 860 3.15 -3.01 19.50
C TYR A 860 4.42 -2.38 20.07
N ARG A 861 4.74 -1.14 19.67
CA ARG A 861 5.90 -0.44 20.24
C ARG A 861 5.71 -0.17 21.73
N THR A 862 6.73 -0.41 22.54
CA THR A 862 6.71 -0.15 23.99
C THR A 862 6.43 1.33 24.30
N SER A 863 6.89 2.24 23.46
CA SER A 863 6.64 3.68 23.58
C SER A 863 5.16 4.04 23.57
N GLU A 864 4.33 3.26 22.86
CA GLU A 864 2.88 3.49 22.78
C GLU A 864 2.17 3.31 24.14
N LEU A 865 2.78 2.60 25.08
CA LEU A 865 2.24 2.49 26.44
C LEU A 865 2.29 3.81 27.23
N GLY A 866 3.18 4.75 26.86
CA GLY A 866 3.33 6.01 27.60
C GLY A 866 3.74 5.84 29.06
N GLY A 867 4.37 4.70 29.42
CA GLY A 867 4.75 4.34 30.79
C GLY A 867 3.69 3.55 31.57
N GLU A 868 2.50 3.38 31.03
CA GLU A 868 1.42 2.59 31.62
C GLU A 868 1.65 1.07 31.46
N LYS A 869 0.88 0.28 32.17
CA LYS A 869 0.84 -1.18 31.96
C LYS A 869 -0.18 -1.52 30.89
N ALA A 870 0.13 -2.50 30.06
CA ALA A 870 -0.84 -3.03 29.12
C ALA A 870 -2.00 -3.71 29.89
N SER A 871 -3.22 -3.43 29.42
CA SER A 871 -4.45 -4.05 29.92
C SER A 871 -5.22 -4.63 28.74
N VAL A 872 -5.75 -5.83 28.90
CA VAL A 872 -6.52 -6.51 27.86
C VAL A 872 -8.00 -6.35 28.14
N GLU A 873 -8.74 -5.95 27.14
CA GLU A 873 -10.21 -5.88 27.14
C GLU A 873 -10.73 -6.88 26.09
N ILE A 874 -11.79 -7.62 26.42
CA ILE A 874 -12.47 -8.51 25.49
C ILE A 874 -13.93 -8.15 25.36
N SER A 875 -14.48 -8.33 24.17
CA SER A 875 -15.91 -8.29 23.88
C SER A 875 -16.24 -9.37 22.85
N GLY A 876 -17.50 -9.68 22.65
CA GLY A 876 -17.86 -10.67 21.64
C GLY A 876 -19.36 -10.70 21.42
N TRP A 877 -19.83 -11.36 20.37
CA TRP A 877 -21.23 -11.43 20.00
C TRP A 877 -22.11 -11.88 21.20
N ASN A 878 -21.69 -12.95 21.82
CA ASN A 878 -22.37 -13.50 23.01
C ASN A 878 -21.47 -13.51 24.26
N CYS A 879 -20.33 -12.81 24.23
CA CYS A 879 -19.44 -12.67 25.36
C CYS A 879 -19.68 -11.33 26.05
N LYS A 880 -19.78 -11.33 27.39
CA LYS A 880 -19.80 -10.08 28.15
C LYS A 880 -18.43 -9.43 28.10
N SER A 881 -18.42 -8.10 27.98
CA SER A 881 -17.19 -7.29 28.10
C SER A 881 -16.52 -7.53 29.47
N GLN A 882 -15.21 -7.75 29.47
CA GLN A 882 -14.39 -8.02 30.65
C GLN A 882 -13.11 -7.18 30.58
#